data_883dc44457790d87381d03ef5698f716
#
_entry.id   883dc44457790d87381d03ef5698f716
#
_cell.length_a   1.000
_cell.length_b   1.000
_cell.length_c   1.000
_cell.angle_alpha   90.00
_cell.angle_beta   90.00
_cell.angle_gamma   90.00
#
_symmetry.space_group_name_H-M   'P 1'
#
loop_
_entity.id
_entity.type
_entity.pdbx_description
1 polymer ?
#
loop_
_entity_poly.entity_id
_entity_poly.type
_entity_poly.pdbx_seq_one_letter_code
_entity_poly.pdbx_strand_id
1 'polypeptide(L)'
;MKRVHIEAIVRIVGALIVVAPVMGETPATRVSTTVLENESLRISFASDPQAGTGTRFDVFDKRSGRVWRQADAGVKASGFRLANDSATFDLTFPGNTNGFRAEVRLEPDRPEISVELLGRADAELRSLLAYPPAFASAPGDRIIVPIGEGISYPAETEDAPLGSRPYYSGHGVTMAFFAAMEDKILPTGEATGGAAYLAICETPDNSGIELLRASAPDCPLLTVRPVWVAARGRFGDARRVRFVFFDGGGHVALCKRYRRSAQERGLVVPFAEKIQRNPARRENLEKLFGAANVWVLSGAFSDEHKNLYDEATGNYRPSPETTRFMDAQLAIYRDMRTNGMDRLLIGAGADAEHVKAINAIDGALSSRYDIYQDVMDPAQYANLTAVKNEWPKEAFPQDLRLDRDGSPAKGWQVPLKNPVIRDGKTNAWISCTQLCDRQAPPYARKRIAEELKAKPYSCRFIDVTACSHWAECWSPAHPTTRSESRAYKAQLLALPGTEFNLVFGSETGHEAFVPMCDYFEGMMSLIVCRVPDAGRNMTRIWDEVPAEVAKYQTGEAYRLPLFELVFHGCVVSYWYWGDANNKLPALWGKRDLFNALYGVPPMYVVRPDNWARFRERIFASYRVAAPVAKLTAQSEMTGHRILTADRTVQQTVFADGVRVTVNFGKADYAMPDGFVLRSGTSRIEGAK
;
A
#
# COMPACT_ATOMS: atom_id res chain seq x y z
N MET A 1 57.65 -9.50 -7.40
CA MET A 1 58.81 -10.35 -7.09
C MET A 1 58.40 -11.42 -6.12
N LYS A 2 58.82 -12.64 -6.46
CA LYS A 2 58.75 -13.94 -5.76
C LYS A 2 57.46 -14.73 -5.88
N ARG A 3 57.46 -15.59 -6.91
CA ARG A 3 56.76 -16.87 -7.01
C ARG A 3 57.41 -17.86 -6.04
N VAL A 4 56.59 -18.74 -5.44
CA VAL A 4 57.05 -20.06 -4.98
C VAL A 4 56.00 -21.09 -5.40
N HIS A 5 56.46 -22.04 -6.24
CA HIS A 5 55.82 -23.32 -6.55
C HIS A 5 56.08 -24.30 -5.39
N ILE A 6 55.14 -25.19 -5.10
CA ILE A 6 55.44 -26.50 -4.55
C ILE A 6 54.47 -27.54 -5.14
N GLU A 7 55.07 -28.65 -5.55
CA GLU A 7 54.57 -29.75 -6.35
C GLU A 7 53.71 -30.77 -5.56
N ALA A 8 52.99 -31.57 -6.33
CA ALA A 8 52.21 -32.72 -5.94
C ALA A 8 53.08 -33.87 -5.43
N ILE A 9 52.57 -34.62 -4.44
CA ILE A 9 53.00 -36.00 -4.17
C ILE A 9 51.77 -36.89 -4.00
N VAL A 10 51.60 -37.81 -4.96
CA VAL A 10 50.70 -38.95 -4.91
C VAL A 10 51.36 -40.04 -4.07
N ARG A 11 50.66 -40.61 -3.10
CA ARG A 11 50.97 -41.93 -2.53
C ARG A 11 49.72 -42.75 -2.34
N ILE A 12 49.66 -43.83 -3.10
CA ILE A 12 48.76 -45.00 -2.94
C ILE A 12 49.30 -45.84 -1.78
N VAL A 13 48.42 -46.21 -0.84
CA VAL A 13 48.66 -47.37 0.05
C VAL A 13 47.32 -48.07 0.38
N GLY A 14 47.34 -49.27 0.17
CA GLY A 14 46.51 -50.43 0.24
C GLY A 14 45.40 -50.55 1.30
N ALA A 15 44.42 -51.32 0.89
CA ALA A 15 43.26 -51.78 1.67
C ALA A 15 43.67 -52.71 2.80
N LEU A 16 43.12 -52.45 3.98
CA LEU A 16 42.98 -53.43 5.05
C LEU A 16 41.49 -53.50 5.43
N ILE A 17 40.86 -54.62 5.08
CA ILE A 17 39.48 -54.93 5.50
C ILE A 17 39.55 -55.37 6.95
N VAL A 18 39.01 -54.54 7.85
CA VAL A 18 38.69 -54.94 9.24
C VAL A 18 37.18 -55.07 9.33
N VAL A 19 36.72 -56.31 9.47
CA VAL A 19 35.31 -56.62 9.81
C VAL A 19 35.09 -56.23 11.28
N ALA A 20 34.35 -55.17 11.50
CA ALA A 20 33.82 -54.81 12.85
C ALA A 20 32.38 -55.33 12.99
N PRO A 21 31.96 -55.71 14.19
CA PRO A 21 30.69 -56.38 14.41
C PRO A 21 29.52 -55.41 14.21
N VAL A 22 28.44 -55.92 13.65
CA VAL A 22 27.15 -55.28 13.49
C VAL A 22 26.65 -54.85 14.88
N MET A 23 26.77 -53.59 15.21
CA MET A 23 26.04 -52.97 16.30
C MET A 23 24.63 -52.67 15.82
N GLY A 24 23.65 -53.09 16.61
CA GLY A 24 22.23 -53.06 16.30
C GLY A 24 21.77 -51.66 15.84
N GLU A 25 20.99 -51.65 14.79
CA GLU A 25 20.22 -50.48 14.35
C GLU A 25 19.36 -50.01 15.53
N THR A 26 19.64 -48.80 16.01
CA THR A 26 18.69 -48.08 16.84
C THR A 26 17.41 -47.91 16.01
N PRO A 27 16.23 -48.30 16.51
CA PRO A 27 15.00 -48.13 15.71
C PRO A 27 14.80 -46.66 15.38
N ALA A 28 14.86 -46.33 14.10
CA ALA A 28 14.45 -45.03 13.63
C ALA A 28 13.05 -44.77 14.17
N THR A 29 12.92 -43.77 15.02
CA THR A 29 11.65 -43.35 15.59
C THR A 29 10.72 -43.03 14.39
N ARG A 30 9.73 -43.90 14.15
CA ARG A 30 8.69 -43.66 13.15
C ARG A 30 7.95 -42.40 13.54
N VAL A 31 8.26 -41.30 12.90
CA VAL A 31 7.42 -40.08 12.94
C VAL A 31 6.06 -40.49 12.39
N SER A 32 5.05 -40.56 13.22
CA SER A 32 3.69 -40.84 12.76
C SER A 32 3.19 -39.57 12.04
N THR A 33 3.08 -39.63 10.73
CA THR A 33 2.55 -38.53 9.94
C THR A 33 1.02 -38.57 9.96
N THR A 34 0.42 -37.56 10.55
CA THR A 34 -1.05 -37.40 10.53
C THR A 34 -1.44 -36.49 9.36
N VAL A 35 -2.47 -36.87 8.61
CA VAL A 35 -2.78 -36.29 7.31
C VAL A 35 -4.23 -35.84 7.22
N LEU A 36 -4.50 -34.63 6.71
CA LEU A 36 -5.77 -34.20 6.14
C LEU A 36 -5.62 -34.18 4.62
N GLU A 37 -6.64 -34.65 3.89
CA GLU A 37 -6.53 -34.78 2.43
C GLU A 37 -7.88 -34.56 1.75
N ASN A 38 -7.86 -33.82 0.62
CA ASN A 38 -8.94 -33.74 -0.35
C ASN A 38 -8.41 -34.04 -1.76
N GLU A 39 -9.20 -33.85 -2.81
CA GLU A 39 -8.77 -34.10 -4.18
C GLU A 39 -7.53 -33.28 -4.59
N SER A 40 -7.43 -32.04 -4.11
CA SER A 40 -6.40 -31.08 -4.51
C SER A 40 -5.17 -31.03 -3.61
N LEU A 41 -5.37 -31.21 -2.30
CA LEU A 41 -4.33 -30.98 -1.29
C LEU A 41 -4.17 -32.17 -0.35
N ARG A 42 -2.92 -32.35 0.13
CA ARG A 42 -2.59 -33.18 1.29
C ARG A 42 -1.82 -32.33 2.30
N ILE A 43 -2.32 -32.26 3.52
CA ILE A 43 -1.67 -31.58 4.66
C ILE A 43 -1.06 -32.67 5.55
N SER A 44 0.22 -32.57 5.82
CA SER A 44 0.95 -33.51 6.69
C SER A 44 1.44 -32.77 7.93
N PHE A 45 1.03 -33.22 9.11
CA PHE A 45 1.46 -32.65 10.39
C PHE A 45 2.66 -33.45 10.92
N ALA A 46 3.76 -32.77 11.19
CA ALA A 46 4.90 -33.38 11.85
C ALA A 46 4.60 -33.50 13.35
N SER A 47 4.49 -34.72 13.84
CA SER A 47 4.40 -35.03 15.28
C SER A 47 5.71 -35.65 15.76
N ASP A 48 6.52 -34.88 16.48
CA ASP A 48 7.56 -35.42 17.33
C ASP A 48 7.10 -35.28 18.79
N PRO A 49 6.64 -36.37 19.43
CA PRO A 49 6.14 -36.31 20.80
C PRO A 49 7.21 -35.89 21.83
N GLN A 50 8.49 -36.05 21.51
CA GLN A 50 9.61 -35.74 22.42
C GLN A 50 10.20 -34.34 22.21
N ALA A 51 10.08 -33.75 21.02
CA ALA A 51 10.67 -32.45 20.70
C ALA A 51 9.73 -31.26 20.92
N GLY A 52 8.45 -31.48 21.24
CA GLY A 52 7.46 -30.39 21.36
C GLY A 52 7.25 -29.58 20.06
N THR A 53 7.56 -30.19 18.90
CA THR A 53 7.68 -29.51 17.61
C THR A 53 6.45 -29.66 16.72
N GLY A 54 5.28 -29.99 17.25
CA GLY A 54 4.05 -30.23 16.49
C GLY A 54 3.32 -29.00 15.94
N THR A 55 4.01 -27.87 15.71
CA THR A 55 3.37 -26.63 15.23
C THR A 55 3.37 -26.47 13.70
N ARG A 56 4.13 -27.31 12.99
CA ARG A 56 4.34 -27.20 11.54
C ARG A 56 3.48 -28.21 10.80
N PHE A 57 3.01 -27.77 9.64
CA PHE A 57 2.41 -28.65 8.66
C PHE A 57 2.98 -28.35 7.28
N ASP A 58 3.13 -29.38 6.47
CA ASP A 58 3.49 -29.30 5.07
C ASP A 58 2.23 -29.46 4.22
N VAL A 59 2.17 -28.73 3.11
CA VAL A 59 1.06 -28.83 2.16
C VAL A 59 1.60 -29.32 0.82
N PHE A 60 1.15 -30.48 0.40
CA PHE A 60 1.39 -31.01 -0.93
C PHE A 60 0.21 -30.63 -1.84
N ASP A 61 0.45 -29.78 -2.83
CA ASP A 61 -0.51 -29.48 -3.89
C ASP A 61 -0.38 -30.54 -4.99
N LYS A 62 -1.37 -31.44 -5.07
CA LYS A 62 -1.39 -32.56 -5.99
C LYS A 62 -1.46 -32.12 -7.45
N ARG A 63 -2.00 -30.93 -7.74
CA ARG A 63 -2.19 -30.38 -9.09
C ARG A 63 -0.86 -29.89 -9.67
N SER A 64 -0.07 -29.18 -8.86
CA SER A 64 1.25 -28.65 -9.23
C SER A 64 2.40 -29.62 -8.93
N GLY A 65 2.18 -30.59 -8.04
CA GLY A 65 3.23 -31.45 -7.51
C GLY A 65 4.15 -30.78 -6.47
N ARG A 66 3.86 -29.54 -6.09
CA ARG A 66 4.70 -28.77 -5.17
C ARG A 66 4.39 -29.10 -3.70
N VAL A 67 5.45 -29.17 -2.88
CA VAL A 67 5.36 -29.24 -1.42
C VAL A 67 5.72 -27.88 -0.83
N TRP A 68 4.79 -27.26 -0.14
CA TRP A 68 4.97 -26.06 0.66
C TRP A 68 5.30 -26.45 2.09
N ARG A 69 6.54 -26.26 2.51
CA ARG A 69 7.04 -26.62 3.86
C ARG A 69 7.06 -25.40 4.74
N GLN A 70 6.52 -25.52 5.95
CA GLN A 70 6.62 -24.44 6.93
C GLN A 70 8.00 -24.41 7.57
N ALA A 71 8.55 -23.19 7.75
CA ALA A 71 9.75 -22.93 8.54
C ALA A 71 9.46 -23.09 10.03
N ASP A 72 10.50 -23.21 10.86
CA ASP A 72 10.33 -23.23 12.32
C ASP A 72 9.89 -21.85 12.85
N ALA A 73 8.86 -21.82 13.68
CA ALA A 73 8.35 -20.58 14.27
C ALA A 73 8.81 -20.35 15.72
N GLY A 74 9.53 -21.30 16.33
CA GLY A 74 9.89 -21.23 17.74
C GLY A 74 8.70 -21.28 18.70
N VAL A 75 7.53 -21.75 18.24
CA VAL A 75 6.29 -21.89 19.02
C VAL A 75 6.16 -23.34 19.48
N LYS A 76 5.82 -23.57 20.75
CA LYS A 76 5.60 -24.91 21.29
C LYS A 76 4.15 -25.34 21.11
N ALA A 77 3.94 -26.58 20.63
CA ALA A 77 2.61 -27.18 20.52
C ALA A 77 2.45 -28.39 21.43
N SER A 78 1.20 -28.65 21.80
CA SER A 78 0.78 -29.84 22.57
C SER A 78 -0.69 -30.14 22.25
N GLY A 79 -1.20 -31.29 22.75
CA GLY A 79 -2.62 -31.60 22.69
C GLY A 79 -3.20 -31.78 21.29
N PHE A 80 -2.40 -32.33 20.36
CA PHE A 80 -2.82 -32.52 18.96
C PHE A 80 -4.05 -33.45 18.89
N ARG A 81 -5.05 -33.01 18.11
CA ARG A 81 -6.27 -33.80 17.82
C ARG A 81 -6.62 -33.64 16.37
N LEU A 82 -6.97 -34.76 15.74
CA LEU A 82 -7.43 -34.82 14.35
C LEU A 82 -8.93 -35.10 14.29
N ALA A 83 -9.63 -34.39 13.45
CA ALA A 83 -10.99 -34.65 12.98
C ALA A 83 -10.97 -34.93 11.46
N ASN A 84 -12.13 -35.16 10.84
CA ASN A 84 -12.19 -35.52 9.43
C ASN A 84 -11.63 -34.44 8.49
N ASP A 85 -11.85 -33.17 8.82
CA ASP A 85 -11.51 -32.00 7.98
C ASP A 85 -10.62 -30.98 8.70
N SER A 86 -10.29 -31.22 9.95
CA SER A 86 -9.52 -30.28 10.77
C SER A 86 -8.56 -30.94 11.76
N ALA A 87 -7.52 -30.20 12.10
CA ALA A 87 -6.61 -30.53 13.19
C ALA A 87 -6.57 -29.38 14.19
N THR A 88 -6.58 -29.70 15.48
CA THR A 88 -6.46 -28.73 16.56
C THR A 88 -5.27 -29.06 17.46
N PHE A 89 -4.64 -28.03 17.99
CA PHE A 89 -3.55 -28.16 18.96
C PHE A 89 -3.38 -26.91 19.80
N ASP A 90 -2.86 -27.06 21.00
CA ASP A 90 -2.61 -25.96 21.92
C ASP A 90 -1.22 -25.36 21.65
N LEU A 91 -1.10 -24.05 21.69
CA LEU A 91 0.11 -23.28 21.39
C LEU A 91 0.57 -22.46 22.58
N THR A 92 1.88 -22.40 22.78
CA THR A 92 2.53 -21.50 23.73
C THR A 92 3.55 -20.64 23.01
N PHE A 93 3.37 -19.32 23.05
CA PHE A 93 4.25 -18.35 22.38
C PHE A 93 5.31 -17.81 23.35
N PRO A 94 6.56 -17.63 22.91
CA PRO A 94 7.59 -16.98 23.72
C PRO A 94 7.12 -15.59 24.22
N GLY A 95 7.37 -15.33 25.50
CA GLY A 95 7.00 -14.05 26.12
C GLY A 95 5.51 -13.87 26.47
N ASN A 96 4.64 -14.83 26.15
CA ASN A 96 3.25 -14.86 26.58
C ASN A 96 3.03 -16.02 27.55
N THR A 97 2.29 -15.75 28.62
CA THR A 97 1.96 -16.74 29.65
C THR A 97 0.63 -17.46 29.38
N ASN A 98 -0.18 -16.94 28.47
CA ASN A 98 -1.45 -17.52 28.09
C ASN A 98 -1.27 -18.62 27.05
N GLY A 99 -2.08 -19.67 27.16
CA GLY A 99 -2.21 -20.70 26.12
C GLY A 99 -3.19 -20.25 25.03
N PHE A 100 -2.90 -20.69 23.82
CA PHE A 100 -3.75 -20.45 22.64
C PHE A 100 -4.06 -21.80 22.00
N ARG A 101 -5.12 -21.85 21.20
CA ARG A 101 -5.46 -23.01 20.39
C ARG A 101 -5.40 -22.62 18.92
N ALA A 102 -4.73 -23.44 18.11
CA ALA A 102 -4.83 -23.37 16.67
C ALA A 102 -5.81 -24.41 16.15
N GLU A 103 -6.59 -24.03 15.16
CA GLU A 103 -7.38 -24.93 14.32
C GLU A 103 -6.92 -24.75 12.88
N VAL A 104 -6.56 -25.86 12.23
CA VAL A 104 -6.21 -25.93 10.80
C VAL A 104 -7.29 -26.76 10.14
N ARG A 105 -8.06 -26.14 9.24
CA ARG A 105 -9.18 -26.78 8.53
C ARG A 105 -8.91 -26.84 7.05
N LEU A 106 -9.09 -28.00 6.44
CA LEU A 106 -9.06 -28.22 4.98
C LEU A 106 -10.45 -28.05 4.40
N GLU A 107 -10.60 -27.18 3.40
CA GLU A 107 -11.88 -27.03 2.69
C GLU A 107 -12.13 -28.29 1.83
N PRO A 108 -13.32 -28.92 1.91
CA PRO A 108 -13.58 -30.21 1.26
C PRO A 108 -13.37 -30.19 -0.27
N ASP A 109 -13.89 -29.17 -0.93
CA ASP A 109 -14.00 -29.11 -2.40
C ASP A 109 -13.08 -28.04 -3.04
N ARG A 110 -12.16 -27.47 -2.27
CA ARG A 110 -11.30 -26.36 -2.73
C ARG A 110 -9.87 -26.54 -2.27
N PRO A 111 -8.90 -26.05 -3.05
CA PRO A 111 -7.48 -26.03 -2.65
C PRO A 111 -7.22 -24.93 -1.63
N GLU A 112 -7.95 -24.93 -0.54
CA GLU A 112 -7.92 -23.88 0.49
C GLU A 112 -7.80 -24.49 1.88
N ILE A 113 -7.05 -23.78 2.74
CA ILE A 113 -6.85 -24.12 4.16
C ILE A 113 -7.17 -22.88 4.97
N SER A 114 -8.02 -22.99 5.98
CA SER A 114 -8.17 -21.95 6.99
C SER A 114 -7.35 -22.28 8.24
N VAL A 115 -6.68 -21.29 8.78
CA VAL A 115 -5.96 -21.39 10.06
C VAL A 115 -6.53 -20.34 11.00
N GLU A 116 -7.09 -20.80 12.11
CA GLU A 116 -7.66 -19.96 13.15
C GLU A 116 -6.84 -20.11 14.44
N LEU A 117 -6.44 -18.97 15.03
CA LEU A 117 -5.85 -18.88 16.34
C LEU A 117 -6.88 -18.37 17.34
N LEU A 118 -7.18 -19.20 18.33
CA LEU A 118 -8.18 -18.96 19.37
C LEU A 118 -7.47 -18.74 20.71
N GLY A 119 -8.06 -17.88 21.53
CA GLY A 119 -7.59 -17.59 22.88
C GLY A 119 -8.68 -16.91 23.70
N ARG A 120 -8.44 -16.72 24.99
CA ARG A 120 -9.33 -15.90 25.81
C ARG A 120 -9.26 -14.44 25.38
N ALA A 121 -10.39 -13.80 25.13
CA ALA A 121 -10.45 -12.41 24.67
C ALA A 121 -9.76 -11.42 25.64
N ASP A 122 -9.83 -11.67 26.95
CA ASP A 122 -9.22 -10.86 28.02
C ASP A 122 -7.73 -11.21 28.28
N ALA A 123 -7.19 -12.24 27.61
CA ALA A 123 -5.79 -12.64 27.77
C ALA A 123 -4.84 -11.50 27.42
N GLU A 124 -3.96 -11.12 28.34
CA GLU A 124 -2.95 -10.10 28.10
C GLU A 124 -1.96 -10.57 27.04
N LEU A 125 -1.70 -9.74 26.03
CA LEU A 125 -0.65 -9.94 25.04
C LEU A 125 0.49 -8.94 25.29
N ARG A 126 1.66 -9.48 25.64
CA ARG A 126 2.88 -8.68 25.89
C ARG A 126 3.80 -8.60 24.67
N SER A 127 3.67 -9.57 23.76
CA SER A 127 4.40 -9.62 22.49
C SER A 127 3.44 -9.94 21.35
N LEU A 128 3.86 -9.67 20.13
CA LEU A 128 3.08 -10.08 18.97
C LEU A 128 3.09 -11.62 18.81
N LEU A 129 2.06 -12.13 18.16
CA LEU A 129 1.94 -13.55 17.84
C LEU A 129 2.28 -13.73 16.36
N ALA A 130 3.31 -14.52 16.04
CA ALA A 130 3.71 -14.87 14.68
C ALA A 130 3.25 -16.30 14.37
N TYR A 131 2.06 -16.44 13.82
CA TYR A 131 1.44 -17.73 13.49
C TYR A 131 0.39 -17.58 12.40
N PRO A 132 0.25 -18.52 11.45
CA PRO A 132 1.07 -19.71 11.27
C PRO A 132 2.51 -19.38 10.83
N PRO A 133 3.43 -20.37 10.93
CA PRO A 133 4.78 -20.24 10.40
C PRO A 133 4.81 -19.91 8.91
N ALA A 134 5.86 -19.23 8.43
CA ALA A 134 6.04 -18.99 7.01
C ALA A 134 6.21 -20.31 6.24
N PHE A 135 5.67 -20.39 5.04
CA PHE A 135 6.13 -21.39 4.07
C PHE A 135 7.51 -20.98 3.53
N ALA A 136 8.46 -21.89 3.57
CA ALA A 136 9.81 -21.66 3.06
C ALA A 136 9.77 -21.47 1.55
N SER A 137 10.49 -20.46 1.08
CA SER A 137 10.69 -20.21 -0.35
C SER A 137 11.72 -21.17 -0.92
N ALA A 138 11.62 -21.43 -2.23
CA ALA A 138 12.63 -22.09 -3.03
C ALA A 138 13.36 -21.06 -3.92
N PRO A 139 14.56 -21.37 -4.42
CA PRO A 139 15.22 -20.56 -5.45
C PRO A 139 14.29 -20.37 -6.66
N GLY A 140 14.21 -19.13 -7.15
CA GLY A 140 13.31 -18.75 -8.22
C GLY A 140 11.89 -18.45 -7.79
N ASP A 141 11.54 -18.48 -6.50
CA ASP A 141 10.27 -17.97 -6.02
C ASP A 141 10.24 -16.44 -5.94
N ARG A 142 9.05 -15.89 -5.94
CA ARG A 142 8.80 -14.47 -5.70
C ARG A 142 7.83 -14.28 -4.54
N ILE A 143 8.19 -13.38 -3.64
CA ILE A 143 7.32 -12.93 -2.56
C ILE A 143 6.51 -11.73 -3.05
N ILE A 144 5.18 -11.80 -2.93
CA ILE A 144 4.25 -10.78 -3.40
C ILE A 144 3.64 -10.07 -2.22
N VAL A 145 3.76 -8.74 -2.19
CA VAL A 145 3.30 -7.90 -1.08
C VAL A 145 2.52 -6.70 -1.60
N PRO A 146 1.28 -6.48 -1.12
CA PRO A 146 0.46 -5.34 -1.51
C PRO A 146 0.81 -4.09 -0.70
N ILE A 147 1.96 -3.48 -0.97
CA ILE A 147 2.34 -2.17 -0.44
C ILE A 147 2.19 -1.13 -1.55
N GLY A 148 1.42 -0.06 -1.29
CA GLY A 148 0.98 0.84 -2.34
C GLY A 148 0.29 0.06 -3.43
N GLU A 149 0.69 0.28 -4.68
CA GLU A 149 0.21 -0.43 -5.86
C GLU A 149 0.51 -1.93 -5.84
N GLY A 150 1.66 -2.31 -5.31
CA GLY A 150 2.11 -3.69 -5.17
C GLY A 150 3.53 -3.93 -5.66
N ILE A 151 4.20 -4.86 -5.01
CA ILE A 151 5.58 -5.25 -5.31
C ILE A 151 5.78 -6.76 -5.20
N SER A 152 6.70 -7.29 -5.99
CA SER A 152 7.17 -8.66 -5.87
C SER A 152 8.70 -8.71 -5.76
N TYR A 153 9.19 -9.43 -4.76
CA TYR A 153 10.62 -9.65 -4.55
C TYR A 153 11.02 -11.06 -4.97
N PRO A 154 12.05 -11.25 -5.81
CA PRO A 154 12.72 -12.55 -5.87
C PRO A 154 13.10 -13.02 -4.46
N ALA A 155 12.95 -14.29 -4.17
CA ALA A 155 13.27 -14.86 -2.85
C ALA A 155 14.75 -14.65 -2.45
N GLU A 156 15.62 -14.48 -3.43
CA GLU A 156 17.04 -14.18 -3.27
C GLU A 156 17.34 -12.72 -2.90
N THR A 157 16.33 -11.82 -2.92
CA THR A 157 16.54 -10.39 -2.64
C THR A 157 17.09 -10.18 -1.24
N GLU A 158 18.26 -9.57 -1.12
CA GLU A 158 18.91 -9.32 0.17
C GLU A 158 18.35 -8.11 0.91
N ASP A 159 18.04 -7.05 0.20
CA ASP A 159 17.71 -5.71 0.67
C ASP A 159 16.26 -5.30 0.40
N ALA A 160 15.30 -6.23 0.55
CA ALA A 160 13.88 -5.95 0.32
C ALA A 160 13.38 -4.78 1.21
N PRO A 161 13.01 -3.61 0.64
CA PRO A 161 12.63 -2.43 1.41
C PRO A 161 11.18 -2.53 1.88
N LEU A 162 10.93 -3.26 2.96
CA LEU A 162 9.58 -3.46 3.47
C LEU A 162 9.34 -2.87 4.86
N GLY A 163 10.36 -2.37 5.51
CA GLY A 163 10.28 -2.20 6.95
C GLY A 163 10.06 -3.55 7.66
N SER A 164 10.40 -3.66 8.93
CA SER A 164 10.42 -4.94 9.62
C SER A 164 9.03 -5.57 9.81
N ARG A 165 7.95 -4.79 9.89
CA ARG A 165 6.59 -5.28 10.20
C ARG A 165 5.51 -4.34 9.67
N PRO A 166 5.17 -4.41 8.39
CA PRO A 166 4.05 -3.62 7.86
C PRO A 166 2.72 -4.19 8.36
N TYR A 167 1.95 -3.35 9.02
CA TYR A 167 0.61 -3.69 9.50
C TYR A 167 -0.44 -3.42 8.43
N TYR A 168 -1.60 -4.06 8.55
CA TYR A 168 -2.76 -3.80 7.71
C TYR A 168 -3.42 -2.49 8.17
N SER A 169 -2.78 -1.38 7.89
CA SER A 169 -3.30 -0.03 8.11
C SER A 169 -2.31 1.00 7.60
N GLY A 170 -2.80 2.14 7.21
CA GLY A 170 -1.97 3.28 6.83
C GLY A 170 -0.93 2.95 5.76
N HIS A 171 0.30 3.33 6.01
CA HIS A 171 1.43 3.08 5.14
C HIS A 171 1.99 1.64 5.19
N GLY A 172 1.27 0.71 5.76
CA GLY A 172 1.60 -0.70 5.78
C GLY A 172 1.13 -1.45 4.52
N VAL A 173 0.53 -2.61 4.69
CA VAL A 173 -0.08 -3.35 3.58
C VAL A 173 -1.44 -2.74 3.22
N THR A 174 -1.66 -2.45 1.95
CA THR A 174 -2.86 -1.77 1.44
C THR A 174 -4.05 -2.70 1.24
N MET A 175 -3.80 -3.99 1.16
CA MET A 175 -4.79 -5.08 1.04
C MET A 175 -4.43 -6.21 1.99
N ALA A 176 -5.44 -6.90 2.54
CA ALA A 176 -5.26 -7.90 3.60
C ALA A 176 -4.74 -9.26 3.08
N PHE A 177 -3.67 -9.27 2.29
CA PHE A 177 -3.07 -10.51 1.82
C PHE A 177 -1.55 -10.42 1.67
N PHE A 178 -0.92 -11.56 1.51
CA PHE A 178 0.43 -11.76 1.00
C PHE A 178 0.48 -13.05 0.22
N ALA A 179 1.52 -13.25 -0.60
CA ALA A 179 1.63 -14.47 -1.39
C ALA A 179 3.10 -14.83 -1.69
N ALA A 180 3.30 -16.08 -2.11
CA ALA A 180 4.51 -16.50 -2.79
C ALA A 180 4.14 -17.33 -4.02
N MET A 181 4.94 -17.19 -5.07
CA MET A 181 4.74 -17.94 -6.32
C MET A 181 6.08 -18.33 -6.94
N GLU A 182 6.10 -19.43 -7.64
CA GLU A 182 7.16 -19.81 -8.54
C GLU A 182 7.21 -18.83 -9.74
N ASP A 183 8.37 -18.29 -10.05
CA ASP A 183 8.59 -17.45 -11.23
C ASP A 183 8.94 -18.34 -12.44
N LYS A 184 7.97 -18.54 -13.32
CA LYS A 184 8.11 -19.42 -14.47
C LYS A 184 8.22 -18.61 -15.75
N ILE A 185 9.29 -18.85 -16.51
CA ILE A 185 9.50 -18.26 -17.84
C ILE A 185 9.19 -19.33 -18.89
N LEU A 186 8.29 -19.00 -19.80
CA LEU A 186 7.94 -19.88 -20.93
C LEU A 186 9.01 -19.84 -22.02
N PRO A 187 9.06 -20.85 -22.90
CA PRO A 187 9.98 -20.84 -24.07
C PRO A 187 9.78 -19.62 -24.98
N THR A 188 8.62 -18.98 -24.96
CA THR A 188 8.32 -17.73 -25.67
C THR A 188 8.99 -16.50 -25.07
N GLY A 189 9.58 -16.62 -23.88
CA GLY A 189 10.11 -15.52 -23.08
C GLY A 189 9.09 -14.85 -22.16
N GLU A 190 7.80 -15.21 -22.23
CA GLU A 190 6.79 -14.68 -21.33
C GLU A 190 7.01 -15.19 -19.89
N ALA A 191 7.04 -14.28 -18.93
CA ALA A 191 7.11 -14.63 -17.51
C ALA A 191 5.70 -14.85 -16.95
N THR A 192 5.41 -16.09 -16.57
CA THR A 192 4.15 -16.50 -15.93
C THR A 192 4.44 -16.97 -14.50
N GLY A 193 3.41 -17.06 -13.65
CA GLY A 193 3.55 -17.74 -12.36
C GLY A 193 3.30 -19.23 -12.51
N GLY A 194 4.13 -20.05 -11.82
CA GLY A 194 3.87 -21.46 -11.58
C GLY A 194 3.03 -21.68 -10.33
N ALA A 195 3.38 -22.71 -9.55
CA ALA A 195 2.74 -23.01 -8.28
C ALA A 195 2.80 -21.81 -7.32
N ALA A 196 1.70 -21.51 -6.63
CA ALA A 196 1.62 -20.36 -5.74
C ALA A 196 0.72 -20.62 -4.55
N TYR A 197 0.88 -19.83 -3.48
CA TYR A 197 -0.15 -19.66 -2.47
C TYR A 197 -0.49 -18.19 -2.28
N LEU A 198 -1.75 -17.92 -1.91
CA LEU A 198 -2.26 -16.65 -1.46
C LEU A 198 -2.72 -16.80 -0.01
N ALA A 199 -2.20 -15.99 0.90
CA ALA A 199 -2.65 -15.92 2.29
C ALA A 199 -3.54 -14.69 2.48
N ILE A 200 -4.81 -14.88 2.79
CA ILE A 200 -5.80 -13.83 3.04
C ILE A 200 -6.00 -13.69 4.55
N CYS A 201 -5.67 -12.54 5.13
CA CYS A 201 -5.98 -12.22 6.51
C CYS A 201 -7.47 -11.90 6.65
N GLU A 202 -8.28 -12.84 7.15
CA GLU A 202 -9.75 -12.66 7.28
C GLU A 202 -10.14 -11.77 8.47
N THR A 203 -9.26 -11.63 9.47
CA THR A 203 -9.41 -10.71 10.63
C THR A 203 -8.29 -9.66 10.63
N PRO A 204 -8.25 -8.73 9.65
CA PRO A 204 -7.05 -7.97 9.34
C PRO A 204 -6.73 -6.83 10.30
N ASP A 205 -7.70 -6.30 11.07
CA ASP A 205 -7.55 -5.05 11.82
C ASP A 205 -6.39 -5.03 12.83
N ASN A 206 -6.05 -6.21 13.36
CA ASN A 206 -4.91 -6.39 14.27
C ASN A 206 -3.81 -7.26 13.64
N SER A 207 -3.73 -7.31 12.32
CA SER A 207 -2.76 -8.11 11.59
C SER A 207 -1.64 -7.27 10.99
N GLY A 208 -0.60 -7.94 10.58
CA GLY A 208 0.49 -7.45 9.77
C GLY A 208 1.20 -8.61 9.11
N ILE A 209 2.28 -8.30 8.43
CA ILE A 209 3.16 -9.30 7.86
C ILE A 209 4.59 -9.09 8.37
N GLU A 210 5.36 -10.16 8.37
CA GLU A 210 6.79 -10.13 8.65
C GLU A 210 7.53 -10.81 7.51
N LEU A 211 8.47 -10.09 6.91
CA LEU A 211 9.46 -10.69 6.03
C LEU A 211 10.63 -11.21 6.87
N LEU A 212 11.04 -12.42 6.60
CA LEU A 212 12.16 -13.04 7.30
C LEU A 212 12.96 -13.88 6.32
N ARG A 213 14.20 -14.19 6.70
CA ARG A 213 15.03 -15.12 5.95
C ARG A 213 15.00 -16.46 6.65
N ALA A 214 14.53 -17.49 5.97
CA ALA A 214 14.63 -18.85 6.48
C ALA A 214 16.09 -19.31 6.40
N SER A 215 16.60 -19.86 7.48
CA SER A 215 17.94 -20.43 7.52
C SER A 215 17.99 -21.70 6.65
N ALA A 216 18.37 -21.53 5.38
CA ALA A 216 18.96 -22.63 4.61
C ALA A 216 20.47 -22.56 4.81
N PRO A 217 21.19 -23.69 4.92
CA PRO A 217 22.61 -23.68 5.26
C PRO A 217 23.48 -22.82 4.34
N ASP A 218 23.09 -22.67 3.07
CA ASP A 218 23.92 -22.05 2.04
C ASP A 218 23.35 -20.78 1.38
N CYS A 219 22.03 -20.49 1.56
CA CYS A 219 21.42 -19.25 1.05
C CYS A 219 20.09 -18.99 1.77
N PRO A 220 20.02 -18.01 2.71
CA PRO A 220 18.78 -17.67 3.38
C PRO A 220 17.85 -16.94 2.40
N LEU A 221 16.75 -17.60 2.02
CA LEU A 221 15.75 -17.04 1.12
C LEU A 221 14.70 -16.21 1.88
N LEU A 222 14.21 -15.16 1.24
CA LEU A 222 13.14 -14.33 1.75
C LEU A 222 11.85 -15.13 1.85
N THR A 223 11.18 -15.07 3.00
CA THR A 223 9.86 -15.67 3.24
C THR A 223 8.94 -14.66 3.91
N VAL A 224 7.64 -14.96 3.97
CA VAL A 224 6.63 -14.07 4.56
C VAL A 224 5.67 -14.85 5.44
N ARG A 225 5.29 -14.26 6.59
CA ARG A 225 4.28 -14.81 7.50
C ARG A 225 3.36 -13.74 8.07
N PRO A 226 2.14 -14.10 8.51
CA PRO A 226 1.30 -13.19 9.24
C PRO A 226 1.82 -12.97 10.66
N VAL A 227 1.58 -11.76 11.17
CA VAL A 227 1.79 -11.41 12.58
C VAL A 227 0.54 -10.75 13.13
N TRP A 228 0.30 -10.93 14.44
CA TRP A 228 -0.88 -10.42 15.12
C TRP A 228 -0.47 -9.58 16.32
N VAL A 229 -1.06 -8.40 16.43
CA VAL A 229 -0.82 -7.48 17.53
C VAL A 229 -1.97 -7.49 18.53
N ALA A 230 -1.70 -7.05 19.75
CA ALA A 230 -2.69 -6.92 20.80
C ALA A 230 -3.77 -5.88 20.42
N ALA A 231 -5.03 -6.15 20.74
CA ALA A 231 -6.12 -5.19 20.76
C ALA A 231 -6.23 -4.58 22.16
N ARG A 232 -5.79 -3.34 22.31
CA ARG A 232 -5.68 -2.65 23.61
C ARG A 232 -4.98 -3.49 24.69
N GLY A 233 -3.84 -4.10 24.33
CA GLY A 233 -3.04 -4.92 25.21
C GLY A 233 -3.58 -6.33 25.48
N ARG A 234 -4.68 -6.74 24.84
CA ARG A 234 -5.34 -8.04 25.00
C ARG A 234 -5.41 -8.81 23.70
N PHE A 235 -5.74 -10.09 23.78
CA PHE A 235 -5.95 -10.92 22.59
C PHE A 235 -7.16 -10.41 21.78
N GLY A 236 -8.30 -10.16 22.44
CA GLY A 236 -9.53 -9.72 21.76
C GLY A 236 -10.16 -10.87 20.96
N ASP A 237 -10.35 -10.66 19.67
CA ASP A 237 -11.00 -11.60 18.78
C ASP A 237 -10.05 -12.67 18.23
N ALA A 238 -10.59 -13.77 17.73
CA ALA A 238 -9.85 -14.80 17.01
C ALA A 238 -9.07 -14.23 15.82
N ARG A 239 -7.95 -14.86 15.47
CA ARG A 239 -7.10 -14.46 14.36
C ARG A 239 -7.22 -15.50 13.25
N ARG A 240 -7.60 -15.06 12.06
CA ARG A 240 -7.89 -15.96 10.96
C ARG A 240 -7.09 -15.61 9.70
N VAL A 241 -6.44 -16.62 9.10
CA VAL A 241 -5.80 -16.54 7.79
C VAL A 241 -6.24 -17.72 6.94
N ARG A 242 -6.56 -17.45 5.69
CA ARG A 242 -6.91 -18.46 4.68
C ARG A 242 -5.79 -18.56 3.67
N PHE A 243 -5.27 -19.75 3.45
CA PHE A 243 -4.35 -20.06 2.36
C PHE A 243 -5.10 -20.67 1.20
N VAL A 244 -4.89 -20.12 0.02
CA VAL A 244 -5.42 -20.62 -1.26
C VAL A 244 -4.23 -21.03 -2.11
N PHE A 245 -4.24 -22.25 -2.63
CA PHE A 245 -3.15 -22.78 -3.43
C PHE A 245 -3.50 -22.77 -4.92
N PHE A 246 -2.50 -22.54 -5.75
CA PHE A 246 -2.64 -22.42 -7.21
C PHE A 246 -1.57 -23.28 -7.89
N ASP A 247 -1.94 -23.88 -9.02
CA ASP A 247 -1.04 -24.60 -9.91
C ASP A 247 -0.51 -23.75 -11.07
N GLY A 248 -0.94 -22.48 -11.15
CA GLY A 248 -0.52 -21.50 -12.14
C GLY A 248 -1.33 -20.21 -12.12
N GLY A 249 -1.20 -19.40 -13.17
CA GLY A 249 -1.95 -18.15 -13.35
C GLY A 249 -1.32 -16.91 -12.73
N GLY A 250 -0.23 -17.07 -11.99
CA GLY A 250 0.60 -15.99 -11.47
C GLY A 250 -0.15 -14.98 -10.59
N HIS A 251 0.41 -13.79 -10.47
CA HIS A 251 -0.15 -12.71 -9.63
C HIS A 251 -1.57 -12.30 -10.04
N VAL A 252 -1.97 -12.49 -11.30
CA VAL A 252 -3.32 -12.18 -11.77
C VAL A 252 -4.33 -13.13 -11.11
N ALA A 253 -4.06 -14.44 -11.09
CA ALA A 253 -4.94 -15.42 -10.45
C ALA A 253 -5.08 -15.13 -8.94
N LEU A 254 -3.97 -14.77 -8.27
CA LEU A 254 -3.96 -14.37 -6.86
C LEU A 254 -4.87 -13.16 -6.62
N CYS A 255 -4.70 -12.09 -7.41
CA CYS A 255 -5.50 -10.87 -7.29
C CYS A 255 -6.99 -11.11 -7.60
N LYS A 256 -7.32 -11.94 -8.59
CA LYS A 256 -8.72 -12.25 -8.93
C LYS A 256 -9.39 -13.10 -7.84
N ARG A 257 -8.65 -14.01 -7.19
CA ARG A 257 -9.16 -14.71 -6.00
C ARG A 257 -9.36 -13.75 -4.83
N TYR A 258 -8.40 -12.81 -4.62
CA TYR A 258 -8.54 -11.81 -3.57
C TYR A 258 -9.69 -10.84 -3.84
N ARG A 259 -9.89 -10.39 -5.10
CA ARG A 259 -11.02 -9.54 -5.50
C ARG A 259 -12.36 -10.14 -5.10
N ARG A 260 -12.56 -11.47 -5.27
CA ARG A 260 -13.78 -12.15 -4.78
C ARG A 260 -13.96 -11.96 -3.26
N SER A 261 -12.90 -12.15 -2.48
CA SER A 261 -12.95 -11.90 -1.04
C SER A 261 -13.24 -10.43 -0.70
N ALA A 262 -12.68 -9.49 -1.45
CA ALA A 262 -12.97 -8.07 -1.32
C ALA A 262 -14.42 -7.72 -1.68
N GLN A 263 -15.00 -8.38 -2.71
CA GLN A 263 -16.42 -8.26 -3.08
C GLN A 263 -17.33 -8.76 -1.95
N GLU A 264 -17.05 -9.94 -1.41
CA GLU A 264 -17.80 -10.52 -0.27
C GLU A 264 -17.80 -9.61 0.96
N ARG A 265 -16.73 -8.83 1.15
CA ARG A 265 -16.59 -7.82 2.22
C ARG A 265 -17.18 -6.44 1.85
N GLY A 266 -17.75 -6.28 0.64
CA GLY A 266 -18.33 -5.01 0.18
C GLY A 266 -17.31 -3.91 -0.14
N LEU A 267 -16.04 -4.28 -0.38
CA LEU A 267 -14.96 -3.31 -0.67
C LEU A 267 -14.87 -2.94 -2.15
N VAL A 268 -15.37 -3.77 -3.05
CA VAL A 268 -15.38 -3.51 -4.49
C VAL A 268 -16.66 -2.79 -4.86
N VAL A 269 -16.58 -1.47 -4.99
CA VAL A 269 -17.71 -0.59 -5.37
C VAL A 269 -17.31 0.17 -6.64
N PRO A 270 -17.70 -0.28 -7.84
CA PRO A 270 -17.37 0.36 -9.11
C PRO A 270 -17.94 1.79 -9.21
N PHE A 271 -17.30 2.64 -10.03
CA PHE A 271 -17.79 4.01 -10.27
C PHE A 271 -19.23 4.05 -10.80
N ALA A 272 -19.63 3.11 -11.64
CA ALA A 272 -21.01 2.99 -12.10
C ALA A 272 -21.99 2.85 -10.92
N GLU A 273 -21.64 2.06 -9.91
CA GLU A 273 -22.44 1.89 -8.69
C GLU A 273 -22.41 3.13 -7.80
N LYS A 274 -21.25 3.79 -7.64
CA LYS A 274 -21.13 5.06 -6.92
C LYS A 274 -22.02 6.14 -7.53
N ILE A 275 -22.05 6.23 -8.86
CA ILE A 275 -22.92 7.15 -9.62
C ILE A 275 -24.40 6.77 -9.45
N GLN A 276 -24.73 5.48 -9.49
CA GLN A 276 -26.10 5.02 -9.26
C GLN A 276 -26.61 5.34 -7.86
N ARG A 277 -25.75 5.15 -6.84
CA ARG A 277 -26.07 5.48 -5.44
C ARG A 277 -26.27 6.97 -5.21
N ASN A 278 -25.51 7.83 -5.92
CA ASN A 278 -25.62 9.29 -5.85
C ASN A 278 -25.44 9.95 -7.22
N PRO A 279 -26.55 10.05 -8.02
CA PRO A 279 -26.50 10.60 -9.37
C PRO A 279 -26.10 12.08 -9.45
N ALA A 280 -26.26 12.85 -8.37
CA ALA A 280 -25.84 14.25 -8.31
C ALA A 280 -24.35 14.46 -8.49
N ARG A 281 -23.54 13.42 -8.22
CA ARG A 281 -22.08 13.45 -8.38
C ARG A 281 -21.59 13.10 -9.79
N ARG A 282 -22.47 12.62 -10.67
CA ARG A 282 -22.09 12.07 -11.99
C ARG A 282 -21.17 13.00 -12.77
N GLU A 283 -21.59 14.25 -12.98
CA GLU A 283 -20.83 15.21 -13.81
C GLU A 283 -19.40 15.42 -13.28
N ASN A 284 -19.25 15.60 -11.98
CA ASN A 284 -17.95 15.81 -11.36
C ASN A 284 -17.10 14.54 -11.33
N LEU A 285 -17.72 13.36 -11.13
CA LEU A 285 -17.00 12.08 -11.24
C LEU A 285 -16.48 11.83 -12.65
N GLU A 286 -17.27 12.16 -13.68
CA GLU A 286 -16.84 12.03 -15.07
C GLU A 286 -15.68 12.99 -15.42
N LYS A 287 -15.59 14.16 -14.78
CA LYS A 287 -14.43 15.06 -14.89
C LYS A 287 -13.16 14.46 -14.26
N LEU A 288 -13.29 13.58 -13.25
CA LEU A 288 -12.15 12.91 -12.62
C LEU A 288 -11.48 11.86 -13.54
N PHE A 289 -12.24 11.23 -14.44
CA PHE A 289 -11.71 10.16 -15.28
C PHE A 289 -10.67 10.69 -16.29
N GLY A 290 -9.41 10.33 -16.07
CA GLY A 290 -8.27 10.81 -16.84
C GLY A 290 -7.78 12.22 -16.45
N ALA A 291 -8.31 12.81 -15.39
CA ALA A 291 -7.86 14.13 -14.91
C ALA A 291 -6.41 14.08 -14.42
N ALA A 292 -5.56 14.95 -14.96
CA ALA A 292 -4.25 15.17 -14.35
C ALA A 292 -4.44 15.83 -12.97
N ASN A 293 -3.81 15.27 -11.93
CA ASN A 293 -3.78 15.92 -10.64
C ASN A 293 -2.65 16.95 -10.60
N VAL A 294 -3.00 18.22 -10.39
CA VAL A 294 -2.08 19.35 -10.52
C VAL A 294 -2.03 20.16 -9.24
N TRP A 295 -0.83 20.23 -8.68
CA TRP A 295 -0.52 21.09 -7.55
C TRP A 295 0.46 22.18 -8.00
N VAL A 296 -0.01 23.44 -8.01
CA VAL A 296 0.85 24.59 -8.21
C VAL A 296 1.15 25.20 -6.86
N LEU A 297 2.38 25.07 -6.40
CA LEU A 297 2.82 25.46 -5.07
C LEU A 297 3.77 26.65 -5.14
N SER A 298 3.79 27.50 -4.10
CA SER A 298 4.66 28.68 -4.02
C SER A 298 6.12 28.36 -3.68
N GLY A 299 6.41 27.12 -3.28
CA GLY A 299 7.70 26.67 -2.77
C GLY A 299 7.60 26.10 -1.37
N ALA A 300 8.71 25.78 -0.72
CA ALA A 300 8.70 25.30 0.65
C ALA A 300 8.09 26.36 1.57
N PHE A 301 6.97 26.06 2.22
CA PHE A 301 6.29 26.82 3.30
C PHE A 301 6.92 28.23 3.59
N SER A 302 7.11 29.03 2.54
CA SER A 302 7.75 30.33 2.68
C SER A 302 6.81 31.28 3.39
N ASP A 303 7.37 32.11 4.25
CA ASP A 303 6.63 33.17 4.96
C ASP A 303 5.96 34.19 4.02
N GLU A 304 6.34 34.21 2.74
CA GLU A 304 5.92 35.19 1.75
C GLU A 304 4.44 35.12 1.35
N HIS A 305 3.75 33.99 1.68
CA HIS A 305 2.33 33.77 1.32
C HIS A 305 1.41 33.70 2.53
N LYS A 306 1.79 34.34 3.65
CA LYS A 306 0.89 34.41 4.82
C LYS A 306 -0.36 35.19 4.46
N ASN A 307 -1.50 34.52 4.57
CA ASN A 307 -2.76 35.21 4.62
C ASN A 307 -2.80 36.08 5.88
N LEU A 308 -3.24 37.31 5.74
CA LEU A 308 -3.44 38.21 6.86
C LEU A 308 -4.60 37.70 7.70
N TYR A 309 -4.32 37.27 8.91
CA TYR A 309 -5.37 36.90 9.87
C TYR A 309 -5.97 38.17 10.47
N ASP A 310 -7.27 38.32 10.30
CA ASP A 310 -8.04 39.37 10.94
C ASP A 310 -8.62 38.82 12.25
N GLU A 311 -8.02 39.24 13.38
CA GLU A 311 -8.42 38.78 14.71
C GLU A 311 -9.85 39.19 15.06
N ALA A 312 -10.35 40.32 14.52
CA ALA A 312 -11.70 40.83 14.83
C ALA A 312 -12.80 40.02 14.14
N THR A 313 -12.54 39.51 12.94
CA THR A 313 -13.50 38.71 12.16
C THR A 313 -13.21 37.22 12.18
N GLY A 314 -12.06 36.80 12.66
CA GLY A 314 -11.59 35.40 12.57
C GLY A 314 -11.32 34.93 11.15
N ASN A 315 -11.28 35.83 10.18
CA ASN A 315 -11.11 35.52 8.76
C ASN A 315 -9.69 35.78 8.30
N TYR A 316 -9.31 35.05 7.25
CA TYR A 316 -8.07 35.30 6.53
C TYR A 316 -8.34 36.08 5.25
N ARG A 317 -7.59 37.14 5.04
CA ARG A 317 -7.56 37.87 3.75
C ARG A 317 -6.30 37.48 3.00
N PRO A 318 -6.37 37.24 1.68
CA PRO A 318 -5.16 37.04 0.89
C PRO A 318 -4.30 38.30 0.96
N SER A 319 -3.01 38.11 1.20
CA SER A 319 -2.05 39.23 1.00
C SER A 319 -1.92 39.55 -0.49
N PRO A 320 -1.39 40.71 -0.85
CA PRO A 320 -1.10 41.02 -2.27
C PRO A 320 -0.21 39.96 -2.95
N GLU A 321 0.69 39.35 -2.19
CA GLU A 321 1.55 38.23 -2.66
C GLU A 321 0.72 36.98 -2.91
N THR A 322 -0.19 36.64 -2.00
CA THR A 322 -1.12 35.51 -2.18
C THR A 322 -2.01 35.72 -3.40
N THR A 323 -2.52 36.93 -3.61
CA THR A 323 -3.34 37.27 -4.78
C THR A 323 -2.55 37.09 -6.08
N ARG A 324 -1.33 37.65 -6.16
CA ARG A 324 -0.45 37.46 -7.33
C ARG A 324 -0.14 35.98 -7.59
N PHE A 325 0.07 35.21 -6.54
CA PHE A 325 0.28 33.77 -6.66
C PHE A 325 -0.96 33.05 -7.21
N MET A 326 -2.16 33.36 -6.71
CA MET A 326 -3.41 32.79 -7.24
C MET A 326 -3.66 33.16 -8.70
N ASP A 327 -3.32 34.39 -9.12
CA ASP A 327 -3.39 34.80 -10.51
C ASP A 327 -2.43 34.01 -11.41
N ALA A 328 -1.19 33.77 -10.92
CA ALA A 328 -0.22 32.92 -11.60
C ALA A 328 -0.68 31.46 -11.70
N GLN A 329 -1.32 30.92 -10.66
CA GLN A 329 -1.93 29.59 -10.70
C GLN A 329 -3.01 29.51 -11.79
N LEU A 330 -3.93 30.46 -11.83
CA LEU A 330 -4.99 30.51 -12.83
C LEU A 330 -4.44 30.61 -14.26
N ALA A 331 -3.39 31.38 -14.46
CA ALA A 331 -2.72 31.49 -15.77
C ALA A 331 -2.16 30.11 -16.20
N ILE A 332 -1.53 29.37 -15.30
CA ILE A 332 -1.01 28.02 -15.55
C ILE A 332 -2.15 27.04 -15.90
N TYR A 333 -3.24 27.03 -15.12
CA TYR A 333 -4.37 26.11 -15.38
C TYR A 333 -5.05 26.41 -16.74
N ARG A 334 -5.19 27.68 -17.09
CA ARG A 334 -5.72 28.10 -18.42
C ARG A 334 -4.76 27.70 -19.54
N ASP A 335 -3.45 27.84 -19.35
CA ASP A 335 -2.44 27.40 -20.31
C ASP A 335 -2.50 25.87 -20.52
N MET A 336 -2.62 25.09 -19.45
CA MET A 336 -2.85 23.65 -19.52
C MET A 336 -4.09 23.31 -20.34
N ARG A 337 -5.23 23.97 -20.05
CA ARG A 337 -6.50 23.72 -20.78
C ARG A 337 -6.39 24.08 -22.26
N THR A 338 -5.80 25.22 -22.57
CA THR A 338 -5.61 25.69 -23.94
C THR A 338 -4.70 24.76 -24.76
N ASN A 339 -3.75 24.08 -24.12
CA ASN A 339 -2.81 23.16 -24.77
C ASN A 339 -3.25 21.67 -24.69
N GLY A 340 -4.56 21.44 -24.51
CA GLY A 340 -5.18 20.13 -24.70
C GLY A 340 -5.25 19.23 -23.44
N MET A 341 -4.95 19.75 -22.26
CA MET A 341 -5.26 19.05 -21.01
C MET A 341 -6.73 19.27 -20.68
N ASP A 342 -7.59 18.38 -21.17
CA ASP A 342 -9.06 18.54 -21.14
C ASP A 342 -9.68 18.24 -19.77
N ARG A 343 -8.93 17.61 -18.85
CA ARG A 343 -9.39 17.29 -17.49
C ARG A 343 -8.31 17.53 -16.46
N LEU A 344 -8.66 18.29 -15.42
CA LEU A 344 -7.74 18.72 -14.38
C LEU A 344 -8.38 18.55 -13.00
N LEU A 345 -7.68 17.88 -12.09
CA LEU A 345 -7.95 17.90 -10.66
C LEU A 345 -6.96 18.89 -10.01
N ILE A 346 -7.47 20.00 -9.49
CA ILE A 346 -6.66 21.13 -9.07
C ILE A 346 -6.73 21.32 -7.57
N GLY A 347 -5.59 21.30 -6.90
CA GLY A 347 -5.46 21.77 -5.52
C GLY A 347 -5.76 23.27 -5.44
N ALA A 348 -6.95 23.64 -4.96
CA ALA A 348 -7.44 25.01 -4.95
C ALA A 348 -7.15 25.72 -3.62
N GLY A 349 -6.81 27.01 -3.71
CA GLY A 349 -6.64 27.88 -2.56
C GLY A 349 -7.94 28.20 -1.81
N ALA A 350 -7.81 28.97 -0.75
CA ALA A 350 -8.92 29.27 0.17
C ALA A 350 -9.85 30.42 -0.26
N ASP A 351 -9.53 31.17 -1.29
CA ASP A 351 -10.32 32.32 -1.75
C ASP A 351 -11.51 31.92 -2.63
N ALA A 352 -12.68 32.51 -2.38
CA ALA A 352 -13.92 32.14 -3.07
C ALA A 352 -13.90 32.48 -4.56
N GLU A 353 -13.36 33.64 -4.92
CA GLU A 353 -13.30 34.09 -6.33
C GLU A 353 -12.30 33.23 -7.11
N HIS A 354 -11.20 32.83 -6.48
CA HIS A 354 -10.25 31.90 -7.07
C HIS A 354 -10.89 30.52 -7.34
N VAL A 355 -11.66 29.97 -6.38
CA VAL A 355 -12.39 28.71 -6.56
C VAL A 355 -13.41 28.82 -7.72
N LYS A 356 -14.17 29.92 -7.79
CA LYS A 356 -15.09 30.18 -8.90
C LYS A 356 -14.36 30.25 -10.25
N ALA A 357 -13.21 30.92 -10.29
CA ALA A 357 -12.41 31.06 -11.50
C ALA A 357 -11.85 29.71 -11.98
N ILE A 358 -11.47 28.81 -11.05
CA ILE A 358 -11.08 27.42 -11.38
C ILE A 358 -12.28 26.65 -11.93
N ASN A 359 -13.45 26.73 -11.28
CA ASN A 359 -14.66 26.05 -11.74
C ASN A 359 -15.16 26.53 -13.12
N ALA A 360 -14.78 27.73 -13.53
CA ALA A 360 -15.07 28.26 -14.88
C ALA A 360 -14.15 27.65 -15.96
N ILE A 361 -13.09 26.93 -15.61
CA ILE A 361 -12.24 26.21 -16.55
C ILE A 361 -12.95 24.87 -16.86
N ASP A 362 -13.34 24.70 -18.13
CA ASP A 362 -14.01 23.48 -18.58
C ASP A 362 -13.16 22.24 -18.31
N GLY A 363 -13.79 21.20 -17.69
CA GLY A 363 -13.13 19.96 -17.30
C GLY A 363 -12.31 20.03 -16.01
N ALA A 364 -12.28 21.17 -15.31
CA ALA A 364 -11.58 21.30 -14.04
C ALA A 364 -12.45 20.89 -12.84
N LEU A 365 -11.78 20.32 -11.84
CA LEU A 365 -12.28 20.08 -10.50
C LEU A 365 -11.45 20.89 -9.50
N SER A 366 -12.11 21.73 -8.70
CA SER A 366 -11.47 22.49 -7.62
C SER A 366 -11.48 21.67 -6.33
N SER A 367 -10.30 21.25 -5.87
CA SER A 367 -10.14 20.39 -4.67
C SER A 367 -9.67 21.20 -3.47
N ARG A 368 -10.42 21.16 -2.39
CA ARG A 368 -10.03 21.71 -1.09
C ARG A 368 -9.14 20.72 -0.33
N TYR A 369 -7.92 21.12 -0.02
CA TYR A 369 -7.07 20.39 0.94
C TYR A 369 -7.62 20.55 2.37
N ASP A 370 -7.70 19.46 3.10
CA ASP A 370 -8.17 19.44 4.49
C ASP A 370 -7.45 18.37 5.30
N ILE A 371 -7.46 18.51 6.64
CA ILE A 371 -6.88 17.54 7.57
C ILE A 371 -7.63 17.58 8.89
N TYR A 372 -7.89 16.41 9.47
CA TYR A 372 -8.60 16.27 10.76
C TYR A 372 -7.79 15.49 11.80
N GLN A 373 -6.58 15.10 11.48
CA GLN A 373 -5.75 14.31 12.39
C GLN A 373 -4.95 15.16 13.36
N ASP A 374 -4.44 16.30 12.91
CA ASP A 374 -3.58 17.14 13.72
C ASP A 374 -4.37 18.22 14.45
N VAL A 375 -4.02 18.41 15.74
CA VAL A 375 -4.54 19.50 16.60
C VAL A 375 -3.35 20.12 17.30
N MET A 376 -3.22 21.45 17.21
CA MET A 376 -2.19 22.19 17.93
C MET A 376 -2.78 22.83 19.19
N ASP A 377 -2.02 22.77 20.28
CA ASP A 377 -2.31 23.52 21.49
C ASP A 377 -2.46 25.01 21.18
N PRO A 378 -3.62 25.64 21.43
CA PRO A 378 -3.82 27.07 21.17
C PRO A 378 -2.83 27.97 21.90
N ALA A 379 -2.32 27.57 23.08
CA ALA A 379 -1.29 28.31 23.80
C ALA A 379 0.03 28.48 23.02
N GLN A 380 0.28 27.63 22.02
CA GLN A 380 1.49 27.71 21.20
C GLN A 380 1.35 28.63 19.97
N TYR A 381 0.14 29.07 19.61
CA TYR A 381 -0.13 29.79 18.36
C TYR A 381 0.72 31.04 18.18
N ALA A 382 0.97 31.82 19.25
CA ALA A 382 1.79 33.00 19.19
C ALA A 382 3.25 32.74 18.74
N ASN A 383 3.78 31.54 19.05
CA ASN A 383 5.15 31.12 18.72
C ASN A 383 5.24 30.28 17.43
N LEU A 384 4.13 29.98 16.76
CA LEU A 384 4.17 29.24 15.49
C LEU A 384 4.51 30.17 14.32
N THR A 385 5.30 29.70 13.36
CA THR A 385 5.54 30.42 12.10
C THR A 385 4.27 30.58 11.28
N ALA A 386 3.36 29.59 11.35
CA ALA A 386 2.01 29.64 10.74
C ALA A 386 1.01 28.85 11.57
N VAL A 387 -0.18 29.41 11.76
CA VAL A 387 -1.34 28.72 12.35
C VAL A 387 -2.20 28.19 11.22
N LYS A 388 -2.45 26.89 11.22
CA LYS A 388 -3.27 26.26 10.17
C LYS A 388 -4.75 26.36 10.48
N ASN A 389 -5.54 26.75 9.47
CA ASN A 389 -7.00 26.82 9.57
C ASN A 389 -7.66 25.45 9.69
N GLU A 390 -6.97 24.42 9.25
CA GLU A 390 -7.44 23.05 9.24
C GLU A 390 -7.43 22.40 10.64
N TRP A 391 -6.82 23.02 11.64
CA TRP A 391 -6.85 22.47 12.99
C TRP A 391 -8.21 22.74 13.66
N PRO A 392 -8.94 21.72 14.15
CA PRO A 392 -10.14 21.89 14.94
C PRO A 392 -9.75 22.38 16.35
N LYS A 393 -9.67 23.70 16.54
CA LYS A 393 -9.15 24.34 17.77
C LYS A 393 -9.92 23.93 19.02
N GLU A 394 -11.22 23.76 18.87
CA GLU A 394 -12.14 23.39 19.94
C GLU A 394 -11.98 21.92 20.42
N ALA A 395 -11.24 21.11 19.66
CA ALA A 395 -10.94 19.73 20.05
C ALA A 395 -9.86 19.63 21.15
N PHE A 396 -9.10 20.69 21.37
CA PHE A 396 -8.02 20.70 22.37
C PHE A 396 -8.55 21.19 23.74
N PRO A 397 -8.23 20.47 24.85
CA PRO A 397 -7.50 19.19 24.93
C PRO A 397 -8.40 17.95 25.01
N GLN A 398 -9.74 18.09 25.00
CA GLN A 398 -10.68 17.04 25.41
C GLN A 398 -10.76 15.86 24.43
N ASP A 399 -10.64 16.13 23.12
CA ASP A 399 -10.87 15.13 22.07
C ASP A 399 -9.57 14.52 21.51
N LEU A 400 -8.45 14.75 22.22
CA LEU A 400 -7.15 14.24 21.80
C LEU A 400 -7.07 12.71 21.95
N ARG A 401 -6.38 12.06 21.01
CA ARG A 401 -5.98 10.67 21.14
C ARG A 401 -4.95 10.54 22.25
N LEU A 402 -5.23 9.69 23.22
CA LEU A 402 -4.30 9.36 24.29
C LEU A 402 -3.62 8.02 24.03
N ASP A 403 -2.32 7.96 24.25
CA ASP A 403 -1.54 6.75 24.29
C ASP A 403 -1.78 5.97 25.60
N ARG A 404 -1.25 4.75 25.73
CA ARG A 404 -1.52 3.84 26.85
C ARG A 404 -1.11 4.44 28.22
N ASP A 405 -0.11 5.31 28.24
CA ASP A 405 0.37 6.00 29.43
C ASP A 405 -0.45 7.25 29.80
N GLY A 406 -1.51 7.55 29.04
CA GLY A 406 -2.35 8.73 29.20
C GLY A 406 -1.80 10.00 28.57
N SER A 407 -0.62 9.96 27.93
CA SER A 407 -0.07 11.13 27.23
C SER A 407 -0.78 11.36 25.89
N PRO A 408 -0.93 12.63 25.44
CA PRO A 408 -1.42 12.93 24.10
C PRO A 408 -0.50 12.39 23.01
N ALA A 409 -1.07 11.70 22.04
CA ALA A 409 -0.32 11.19 20.90
C ALA A 409 0.24 12.33 20.06
N LYS A 410 1.50 12.18 19.61
CA LYS A 410 2.19 13.19 18.79
C LYS A 410 1.77 13.11 17.34
N GLY A 411 1.43 14.27 16.75
CA GLY A 411 1.15 14.47 15.34
C GLY A 411 2.33 15.09 14.58
N TRP A 412 2.00 15.79 13.49
CA TRP A 412 3.00 16.42 12.62
C TRP A 412 3.79 17.51 13.35
N GLN A 413 5.04 17.71 12.96
CA GLN A 413 5.90 18.75 13.51
C GLN A 413 5.80 20.03 12.67
N VAL A 414 5.65 21.17 13.36
CA VAL A 414 5.60 22.50 12.77
C VAL A 414 6.71 23.39 13.34
N PRO A 415 7.24 24.34 12.54
CA PRO A 415 8.33 25.20 12.97
C PRO A 415 7.86 26.29 13.95
N LEU A 416 8.74 26.64 14.89
CA LEU A 416 8.55 27.72 15.84
C LEU A 416 9.24 29.00 15.34
N LYS A 417 8.66 30.18 15.64
CA LYS A 417 9.31 31.49 15.46
C LYS A 417 10.54 31.60 16.37
N ASN A 418 10.36 31.25 17.63
CA ASN A 418 11.41 31.26 18.65
C ASN A 418 11.63 29.83 19.13
N PRO A 419 12.83 29.27 18.94
CA PRO A 419 13.16 27.96 19.50
C PRO A 419 12.96 27.91 21.00
N VAL A 420 12.52 26.75 21.50
CA VAL A 420 12.31 26.51 22.94
C VAL A 420 13.29 25.47 23.45
N ILE A 421 13.70 25.61 24.71
CA ILE A 421 14.58 24.65 25.38
C ILE A 421 13.64 23.62 26.07
N ARG A 422 13.80 22.34 25.72
CA ARG A 422 13.15 21.20 26.38
C ARG A 422 14.19 20.11 26.62
N ASP A 423 14.22 19.58 27.82
CA ASP A 423 15.16 18.52 28.22
C ASP A 423 16.64 18.90 27.91
N GLY A 424 17.01 20.18 28.12
CA GLY A 424 18.35 20.70 27.84
C GLY A 424 18.69 20.83 26.35
N LYS A 425 17.75 20.61 25.44
CA LYS A 425 17.94 20.72 23.97
C LYS A 425 17.13 21.87 23.38
N THR A 426 17.75 22.61 22.48
CA THR A 426 17.07 23.65 21.69
C THR A 426 16.24 23.00 20.61
N ASN A 427 14.91 23.24 20.63
CA ASN A 427 13.97 22.71 19.70
C ASN A 427 13.39 23.85 18.85
N ALA A 428 13.66 23.81 17.55
CA ALA A 428 13.08 24.73 16.55
C ALA A 428 11.70 24.26 16.02
N TRP A 429 11.24 23.11 16.47
CA TRP A 429 9.98 22.47 16.01
C TRP A 429 9.16 22.01 17.20
N ILE A 430 7.83 22.03 17.05
CA ILE A 430 6.88 21.47 18.00
C ILE A 430 5.94 20.48 17.29
N SER A 431 5.65 19.38 17.96
CA SER A 431 4.65 18.42 17.45
C SER A 431 3.23 18.91 17.74
N CYS A 432 2.35 18.81 16.75
CA CYS A 432 0.92 18.73 17.00
C CYS A 432 0.59 17.55 17.91
N THR A 433 -0.58 17.57 18.51
CA THR A 433 -1.24 16.38 19.07
C THR A 433 -2.16 15.76 18.03
N GLN A 434 -2.60 14.52 18.25
CA GLN A 434 -3.56 13.87 17.35
C GLN A 434 -4.97 13.92 17.91
N LEU A 435 -5.93 14.23 17.03
CA LEU A 435 -7.36 14.08 17.31
C LEU A 435 -7.71 12.59 17.37
N CYS A 436 -8.59 12.19 18.29
CA CYS A 436 -9.14 10.85 18.31
C CYS A 436 -10.04 10.63 17.07
N ASP A 437 -9.84 9.54 16.33
CA ASP A 437 -10.63 9.25 15.13
C ASP A 437 -12.14 9.25 15.38
N ARG A 438 -12.56 8.81 16.57
CA ARG A 438 -13.96 8.84 17.01
C ARG A 438 -14.57 10.25 17.02
N GLN A 439 -13.75 11.25 17.27
CA GLN A 439 -14.19 12.65 17.40
C GLN A 439 -14.08 13.46 16.11
N ALA A 440 -13.39 12.94 15.09
CA ALA A 440 -13.14 13.66 13.84
C ALA A 440 -14.38 13.92 12.96
N PRO A 441 -15.37 12.98 12.79
CA PRO A 441 -16.49 13.18 11.88
C PRO A 441 -17.37 14.41 12.17
N PRO A 442 -17.72 14.76 13.41
CA PRO A 442 -18.48 15.99 13.70
C PRO A 442 -17.78 17.28 13.28
N TYR A 443 -16.45 17.36 13.52
CA TYR A 443 -15.65 18.51 13.10
C TYR A 443 -15.61 18.66 11.59
N ALA A 444 -15.47 17.55 10.86
CA ALA A 444 -15.48 17.54 9.42
C ALA A 444 -16.83 17.99 8.85
N ARG A 445 -17.94 17.45 9.35
CA ARG A 445 -19.28 17.82 8.90
C ARG A 445 -19.53 19.31 9.06
N LYS A 446 -19.20 19.88 10.24
CA LYS A 446 -19.32 21.31 10.52
C LYS A 446 -18.52 22.16 9.53
N ARG A 447 -17.21 21.87 9.39
CA ARG A 447 -16.31 22.65 8.54
C ARG A 447 -16.69 22.57 7.06
N ILE A 448 -16.99 21.39 6.54
CA ILE A 448 -17.39 21.22 5.15
C ILE A 448 -18.66 22.03 4.85
N ALA A 449 -19.67 21.93 5.72
CA ALA A 449 -20.92 22.68 5.57
C ALA A 449 -20.71 24.20 5.59
N GLU A 450 -19.86 24.70 6.47
CA GLU A 450 -19.56 26.12 6.59
C GLU A 450 -18.77 26.64 5.38
N GLU A 451 -17.74 25.93 4.94
CA GLU A 451 -16.94 26.33 3.79
C GLU A 451 -17.73 26.34 2.50
N LEU A 452 -18.58 25.36 2.24
CA LEU A 452 -19.36 25.27 1.01
C LEU A 452 -20.39 26.41 0.84
N LYS A 453 -20.80 27.08 1.95
CA LYS A 453 -21.65 28.28 1.86
C LYS A 453 -20.95 29.44 1.15
N ALA A 454 -19.64 29.57 1.31
CA ALA A 454 -18.86 30.67 0.77
C ALA A 454 -18.03 30.27 -0.47
N LYS A 455 -17.61 29.02 -0.57
CA LYS A 455 -16.62 28.54 -1.54
C LYS A 455 -17.15 27.29 -2.25
N PRO A 456 -17.53 27.38 -3.53
CA PRO A 456 -18.20 26.30 -4.24
C PRO A 456 -17.19 25.25 -4.75
N TYR A 457 -16.45 24.60 -3.87
CA TYR A 457 -15.59 23.48 -4.23
C TYR A 457 -16.37 22.34 -4.87
N SER A 458 -15.81 21.73 -5.90
CA SER A 458 -16.36 20.54 -6.56
C SER A 458 -15.73 19.23 -6.05
N CYS A 459 -14.62 19.36 -5.34
CA CYS A 459 -13.84 18.24 -4.82
C CYS A 459 -13.26 18.55 -3.44
N ARG A 460 -12.97 17.52 -2.66
CA ARG A 460 -12.24 17.63 -1.40
C ARG A 460 -11.18 16.55 -1.27
N PHE A 461 -10.03 16.93 -0.76
CA PHE A 461 -8.94 16.03 -0.40
C PHE A 461 -8.75 16.08 1.11
N ILE A 462 -8.90 14.94 1.79
CA ILE A 462 -8.62 14.82 3.23
C ILE A 462 -7.30 14.08 3.39
N ASP A 463 -6.31 14.82 3.86
CA ASP A 463 -4.95 14.35 4.08
C ASP A 463 -4.86 13.39 5.26
N VAL A 464 -3.84 12.54 5.30
CA VAL A 464 -3.44 11.63 6.38
C VAL A 464 -4.47 10.53 6.70
N THR A 465 -5.76 10.78 6.59
CA THR A 465 -6.79 9.89 7.16
C THR A 465 -6.75 8.48 6.60
N ALA A 466 -6.59 8.30 5.28
CA ALA A 466 -6.49 6.96 4.70
C ALA A 466 -5.10 6.32 4.89
N CYS A 467 -4.05 7.13 5.03
CA CYS A 467 -2.67 6.65 5.15
C CYS A 467 -2.17 6.50 6.58
N SER A 468 -2.87 7.02 7.58
CA SER A 468 -2.47 6.87 8.97
C SER A 468 -2.86 5.51 9.54
N HIS A 469 -2.06 5.02 10.48
CA HIS A 469 -2.37 3.78 11.18
C HIS A 469 -3.71 3.86 11.91
N TRP A 470 -4.43 2.75 11.98
CA TRP A 470 -5.61 2.64 12.83
C TRP A 470 -5.16 2.63 14.27
N ALA A 471 -5.42 3.72 14.97
CA ALA A 471 -4.85 3.99 16.26
C ALA A 471 -5.82 3.69 17.39
N GLU A 472 -5.34 3.02 18.42
CA GLU A 472 -6.08 2.89 19.67
C GLU A 472 -6.06 4.22 20.42
N CYS A 473 -7.18 4.57 21.05
CA CYS A 473 -7.26 5.68 21.99
C CYS A 473 -7.51 5.15 23.41
N TRP A 474 -6.71 5.62 24.35
CA TRP A 474 -6.81 5.22 25.74
C TRP A 474 -7.54 6.24 26.62
N SER A 475 -8.11 7.30 26.03
CA SER A 475 -8.97 8.23 26.75
C SER A 475 -10.14 7.51 27.40
N PRO A 476 -10.43 7.74 28.69
CA PRO A 476 -11.60 7.16 29.35
C PRO A 476 -12.92 7.70 28.80
N ALA A 477 -12.92 8.92 28.22
CA ALA A 477 -14.11 9.55 27.66
C ALA A 477 -14.50 9.01 26.27
N HIS A 478 -13.50 8.61 25.46
CA HIS A 478 -13.69 8.11 24.10
C HIS A 478 -12.68 7.01 23.75
N PRO A 479 -12.72 5.89 24.51
CA PRO A 479 -11.83 4.77 24.22
C PRO A 479 -12.13 4.22 22.83
N THR A 480 -11.06 3.84 22.08
CA THR A 480 -11.20 3.40 20.69
C THR A 480 -10.23 2.26 20.41
N THR A 481 -10.73 1.18 19.83
CA THR A 481 -9.95 0.05 19.28
C THR A 481 -9.52 0.36 17.84
N ARG A 482 -8.63 -0.45 17.25
CA ARG A 482 -8.23 -0.31 15.83
C ARG A 482 -9.41 -0.49 14.89
N SER A 483 -10.28 -1.46 15.14
CA SER A 483 -11.48 -1.67 14.31
C SER A 483 -12.44 -0.49 14.37
N GLU A 484 -12.62 0.12 15.55
CA GLU A 484 -13.40 1.34 15.70
C GLU A 484 -12.72 2.55 15.05
N SER A 485 -11.39 2.69 15.18
CA SER A 485 -10.61 3.72 14.48
C SER A 485 -10.86 3.63 12.97
N ARG A 486 -10.74 2.42 12.38
CA ARG A 486 -11.07 2.20 10.96
C ARG A 486 -12.50 2.62 10.62
N ALA A 487 -13.46 2.26 11.45
CA ALA A 487 -14.87 2.59 11.21
C ALA A 487 -15.12 4.11 11.27
N TYR A 488 -14.52 4.82 12.25
CA TYR A 488 -14.64 6.28 12.34
C TYR A 488 -13.92 7.01 11.19
N LYS A 489 -12.75 6.53 10.77
CA LYS A 489 -12.09 7.02 9.55
C LYS A 489 -12.96 6.83 8.31
N ALA A 490 -13.61 5.67 8.18
CA ALA A 490 -14.56 5.42 7.09
C ALA A 490 -15.77 6.37 7.14
N GLN A 491 -16.32 6.64 8.33
CA GLN A 491 -17.38 7.63 8.50
C GLN A 491 -16.94 9.03 8.09
N LEU A 492 -15.74 9.46 8.51
CA LEU A 492 -15.16 10.75 8.11
C LEU A 492 -15.01 10.84 6.59
N LEU A 493 -14.41 9.82 5.97
CA LEU A 493 -14.14 9.79 4.55
C LEU A 493 -15.41 9.65 3.69
N ALA A 494 -16.51 9.17 4.24
CA ALA A 494 -17.78 9.10 3.53
C ALA A 494 -18.49 10.46 3.41
N LEU A 495 -18.29 11.36 4.37
CA LEU A 495 -19.05 12.63 4.46
C LEU A 495 -19.04 13.47 3.17
N PRO A 496 -17.86 13.73 2.52
CA PRO A 496 -17.84 14.60 1.35
C PRO A 496 -18.72 14.09 0.20
N GLY A 497 -18.70 12.78 -0.02
CA GLY A 497 -19.47 12.17 -1.10
C GLY A 497 -20.94 11.94 -0.79
N THR A 498 -21.27 11.56 0.45
CA THR A 498 -22.65 11.17 0.83
C THR A 498 -23.52 12.36 1.24
N GLU A 499 -22.97 13.33 1.96
CA GLU A 499 -23.74 14.47 2.49
C GLU A 499 -23.58 15.74 1.64
N PHE A 500 -22.43 15.88 0.95
CA PHE A 500 -22.08 17.12 0.25
C PHE A 500 -21.92 17.00 -1.27
N ASN A 501 -22.12 15.80 -1.83
CA ASN A 501 -22.05 15.53 -3.28
C ASN A 501 -20.69 15.89 -3.93
N LEU A 502 -19.60 15.91 -3.16
CA LEU A 502 -18.28 16.24 -3.66
C LEU A 502 -17.59 14.99 -4.27
N VAL A 503 -16.74 15.21 -5.25
CA VAL A 503 -15.66 14.26 -5.57
C VAL A 503 -14.68 14.25 -4.41
N PHE A 504 -14.18 13.07 -4.03
CA PHE A 504 -13.45 12.95 -2.79
C PHE A 504 -12.20 12.08 -2.90
N GLY A 505 -11.11 12.53 -2.32
CA GLY A 505 -9.87 11.78 -2.23
C GLY A 505 -9.14 11.90 -0.91
N SER A 506 -8.16 11.01 -0.71
CA SER A 506 -7.29 11.01 0.46
C SER A 506 -5.87 10.57 0.12
N GLU A 507 -4.94 10.77 1.06
CA GLU A 507 -3.53 10.45 0.89
C GLU A 507 -3.28 8.93 0.87
N THR A 508 -2.40 8.48 0.00
CA THR A 508 -1.90 7.12 -0.23
C THR A 508 -2.98 6.14 -0.63
N GLY A 509 -3.89 5.80 0.22
CA GLY A 509 -4.99 4.87 -0.04
C GLY A 509 -4.87 3.54 0.70
N HIS A 510 -6.04 2.91 0.86
CA HIS A 510 -6.19 1.61 1.51
C HIS A 510 -7.51 0.97 1.06
N GLU A 511 -7.55 -0.35 0.91
CA GLU A 511 -8.75 -1.06 0.42
C GLU A 511 -10.02 -0.78 1.25
N ALA A 512 -9.86 -0.59 2.56
CA ALA A 512 -10.98 -0.31 3.46
C ALA A 512 -11.75 0.99 3.10
N PHE A 513 -11.14 1.88 2.34
CA PHE A 513 -11.69 3.19 2.00
C PHE A 513 -12.06 3.35 0.51
N VAL A 514 -11.83 2.32 -0.31
CA VAL A 514 -12.26 2.29 -1.72
C VAL A 514 -13.76 2.58 -1.90
N PRO A 515 -14.68 2.05 -1.06
CA PRO A 515 -16.09 2.36 -1.20
C PRO A 515 -16.45 3.85 -1.03
N MET A 516 -15.65 4.62 -0.26
CA MET A 516 -15.90 6.01 0.08
C MET A 516 -15.15 6.98 -0.82
N CYS A 517 -13.89 6.67 -1.15
CA CYS A 517 -13.00 7.55 -1.90
C CYS A 517 -13.15 7.37 -3.41
N ASP A 518 -12.99 8.45 -4.17
CA ASP A 518 -12.99 8.42 -5.63
C ASP A 518 -11.57 8.44 -6.20
N TYR A 519 -10.60 8.93 -5.42
CA TYR A 519 -9.19 8.87 -5.79
C TYR A 519 -8.27 8.80 -4.57
N PHE A 520 -7.05 8.32 -4.82
CA PHE A 520 -5.96 8.30 -3.84
C PHE A 520 -4.70 8.96 -4.39
N GLU A 521 -4.17 9.95 -3.66
CA GLU A 521 -2.90 10.60 -3.99
C GLU A 521 -1.75 9.89 -3.28
N GLY A 522 -1.05 9.01 -3.98
CA GLY A 522 0.09 8.27 -3.46
C GLY A 522 0.01 6.75 -3.58
N MET A 523 -1.12 6.20 -4.07
CA MET A 523 -1.23 4.75 -4.26
C MET A 523 -0.16 4.22 -5.23
N MET A 524 0.14 4.97 -6.29
CA MET A 524 1.19 4.61 -7.26
C MET A 524 2.60 4.64 -6.67
N SER A 525 2.85 5.35 -5.57
CA SER A 525 4.15 5.43 -4.92
C SER A 525 4.30 4.33 -3.88
N LEU A 526 5.34 3.50 -4.01
CA LEU A 526 5.72 2.57 -2.96
C LEU A 526 6.29 3.36 -1.78
N ILE A 527 5.55 3.43 -0.68
CA ILE A 527 5.85 4.31 0.45
C ILE A 527 7.27 4.14 0.99
N VAL A 528 7.76 2.90 1.01
CA VAL A 528 9.09 2.53 1.53
C VAL A 528 10.25 2.93 0.59
N CYS A 529 9.93 3.32 -0.66
CA CYS A 529 10.88 3.70 -1.71
C CYS A 529 10.61 5.13 -2.24
N ARG A 530 9.94 6.00 -1.48
CA ARG A 530 9.74 7.41 -1.88
C ARG A 530 11.05 8.17 -1.91
N VAL A 531 11.09 9.24 -2.71
CA VAL A 531 12.21 10.18 -2.70
C VAL A 531 12.39 10.72 -1.28
N PRO A 532 13.62 10.89 -0.78
CA PRO A 532 13.85 11.50 0.54
C PRO A 532 13.12 12.84 0.67
N ASP A 533 12.53 13.12 1.82
CA ASP A 533 11.75 14.33 2.11
C ASP A 533 10.51 14.56 1.21
N ALA A 534 9.99 13.51 0.57
CA ALA A 534 8.84 13.62 -0.33
C ALA A 534 7.64 14.37 0.28
N GLY A 535 7.39 14.20 1.60
CA GLY A 535 6.30 14.88 2.31
C GLY A 535 6.61 16.33 2.74
N ARG A 536 7.85 16.83 2.59
CA ARG A 536 8.24 18.19 3.01
C ARG A 536 8.70 19.08 1.86
N ASN A 537 9.49 18.54 0.93
CA ASN A 537 10.09 19.27 -0.18
C ASN A 537 9.40 18.90 -1.52
N MET A 538 8.09 19.02 -1.58
CA MET A 538 7.29 18.57 -2.72
C MET A 538 7.71 19.20 -4.04
N THR A 539 8.10 20.48 -4.03
CA THR A 539 8.52 21.25 -5.24
C THR A 539 9.98 21.04 -5.63
N ARG A 540 10.79 20.38 -4.80
CA ARG A 540 12.19 20.11 -5.15
C ARG A 540 12.26 19.11 -6.29
N ILE A 541 12.98 19.47 -7.33
CA ILE A 541 13.34 18.57 -8.44
C ILE A 541 14.67 17.92 -8.10
N TRP A 542 14.73 16.60 -8.30
CA TRP A 542 15.92 15.79 -8.04
C TRP A 542 16.62 15.48 -9.35
N ASP A 543 17.86 15.92 -9.52
CA ASP A 543 18.67 15.61 -10.69
C ASP A 543 19.24 14.18 -10.62
N GLU A 544 19.58 13.71 -9.41
CA GLU A 544 20.02 12.33 -9.17
C GLU A 544 18.85 11.43 -8.76
N VAL A 545 18.83 10.22 -9.30
CA VAL A 545 17.82 9.22 -8.99
C VAL A 545 18.31 8.34 -7.83
N PRO A 546 17.60 8.31 -6.69
CA PRO A 546 17.92 7.36 -5.63
C PRO A 546 17.82 5.91 -6.13
N ALA A 547 18.80 5.08 -5.77
CA ALA A 547 18.91 3.71 -6.26
C ALA A 547 17.66 2.86 -5.97
N GLU A 548 17.08 2.99 -4.77
CA GLU A 548 15.84 2.29 -4.37
C GLU A 548 14.63 2.74 -5.20
N VAL A 549 14.54 4.02 -5.54
CA VAL A 549 13.46 4.53 -6.42
C VAL A 549 13.60 3.92 -7.82
N ALA A 550 14.81 3.89 -8.38
CA ALA A 550 15.05 3.29 -9.69
C ALA A 550 14.78 1.78 -9.69
N LYS A 551 15.26 1.07 -8.67
CA LYS A 551 15.19 -0.40 -8.57
C LYS A 551 13.77 -0.89 -8.24
N TYR A 552 13.14 -0.33 -7.23
CA TYR A 552 11.88 -0.86 -6.69
C TYR A 552 10.66 -0.03 -7.07
N GLN A 553 10.70 1.30 -6.90
CA GLN A 553 9.51 2.12 -7.15
C GLN A 553 9.16 2.21 -8.64
N THR A 554 10.15 2.28 -9.51
CA THR A 554 9.97 2.31 -10.97
C THR A 554 10.63 1.13 -11.67
N GLY A 555 10.99 0.07 -10.94
CA GLY A 555 11.60 -1.13 -11.50
C GLY A 555 10.54 -2.09 -12.04
N GLU A 556 10.49 -2.27 -13.35
CA GLU A 556 9.55 -3.16 -14.05
C GLU A 556 9.71 -4.64 -13.65
N ALA A 557 10.86 -5.01 -13.09
CA ALA A 557 11.11 -6.36 -12.60
C ALA A 557 10.50 -6.65 -11.23
N TYR A 558 10.12 -5.61 -10.49
CA TYR A 558 9.62 -5.72 -9.11
C TYR A 558 8.18 -5.26 -8.96
N ARG A 559 7.82 -4.14 -9.59
CA ARG A 559 6.51 -3.52 -9.49
C ARG A 559 5.42 -4.36 -10.17
N LEU A 560 4.27 -4.54 -9.50
CA LEU A 560 3.08 -5.21 -10.02
C LEU A 560 1.83 -4.36 -9.77
N PRO A 561 0.83 -4.39 -10.68
CA PRO A 561 -0.44 -3.67 -10.52
C PRO A 561 -1.42 -4.44 -9.62
N LEU A 562 -1.00 -4.80 -8.40
CA LEU A 562 -1.84 -5.63 -7.52
C LEU A 562 -3.11 -4.90 -7.11
N PHE A 563 -3.01 -3.61 -6.78
CA PHE A 563 -4.16 -2.81 -6.38
C PHE A 563 -5.12 -2.59 -7.56
N GLU A 564 -4.58 -2.26 -8.74
CA GLU A 564 -5.40 -2.07 -9.95
C GLU A 564 -6.06 -3.39 -10.40
N LEU A 565 -5.39 -4.54 -10.29
CA LEU A 565 -6.00 -5.85 -10.57
C LEU A 565 -7.21 -6.15 -9.67
N VAL A 566 -7.25 -5.56 -8.47
CA VAL A 566 -8.36 -5.72 -7.52
C VAL A 566 -9.38 -4.59 -7.63
N PHE A 567 -8.97 -3.33 -7.75
CA PHE A 567 -9.83 -2.16 -7.56
C PHE A 567 -9.93 -1.20 -8.74
N HIS A 568 -9.28 -1.47 -9.89
CA HIS A 568 -9.46 -0.65 -11.08
C HIS A 568 -10.95 -0.57 -11.45
N GLY A 569 -11.42 0.63 -11.80
CA GLY A 569 -12.84 0.92 -12.01
C GLY A 569 -13.63 1.28 -10.75
N CYS A 570 -12.99 1.24 -9.56
CA CYS A 570 -13.59 1.61 -8.28
C CYS A 570 -13.04 2.92 -7.70
N VAL A 571 -11.78 3.22 -7.97
CA VAL A 571 -11.05 4.39 -7.46
C VAL A 571 -9.93 4.75 -8.42
N VAL A 572 -9.55 6.02 -8.51
CA VAL A 572 -8.43 6.50 -9.33
C VAL A 572 -7.17 6.60 -8.49
N SER A 573 -6.07 6.00 -8.95
CA SER A 573 -4.77 6.04 -8.28
C SER A 573 -3.86 7.09 -8.90
N TYR A 574 -3.18 7.88 -8.05
CA TYR A 574 -2.14 8.83 -8.44
C TYR A 574 -0.80 8.53 -7.79
N TRP A 575 0.29 9.09 -8.36
CA TRP A 575 1.55 9.21 -7.66
C TRP A 575 1.40 10.08 -6.41
N TYR A 576 2.44 10.10 -5.57
CA TYR A 576 2.48 10.98 -4.39
C TYR A 576 3.05 12.37 -4.77
N TRP A 577 2.70 13.41 -4.05
CA TRP A 577 3.16 14.78 -4.32
C TRP A 577 4.68 14.88 -4.45
N GLY A 578 5.39 14.33 -3.47
CA GLY A 578 6.83 14.29 -3.45
C GLY A 578 7.45 13.30 -4.43
N ASP A 579 6.64 12.55 -5.17
CA ASP A 579 7.00 11.54 -6.17
C ASP A 579 6.19 11.69 -7.47
N ALA A 580 5.66 12.88 -7.73
CA ALA A 580 4.90 13.20 -8.95
C ALA A 580 5.70 12.88 -10.22
N ASN A 581 5.03 12.76 -11.37
CA ASN A 581 5.67 12.40 -12.65
C ASN A 581 6.93 13.24 -12.93
N ASN A 582 6.88 14.55 -12.65
CA ASN A 582 7.96 15.49 -12.92
C ASN A 582 9.03 15.62 -11.83
N LYS A 583 8.90 14.87 -10.71
CA LYS A 583 9.82 14.97 -9.56
C LYS A 583 11.26 14.56 -9.89
N LEU A 584 11.40 13.53 -10.72
CA LEU A 584 12.66 12.97 -11.18
C LEU A 584 12.69 13.01 -12.71
N PRO A 585 13.26 14.05 -13.34
CA PRO A 585 13.25 14.19 -14.79
C PRO A 585 13.80 12.98 -15.55
N ALA A 586 14.80 12.29 -15.00
CA ALA A 586 15.37 11.08 -15.59
C ALA A 586 14.39 9.88 -15.63
N LEU A 587 13.44 9.80 -14.67
CA LEU A 587 12.45 8.72 -14.60
C LEU A 587 11.04 9.14 -15.10
N TRP A 588 10.86 10.38 -15.53
CA TRP A 588 9.56 10.90 -15.89
C TRP A 588 8.86 10.07 -16.98
N GLY A 589 9.54 9.83 -18.11
CA GLY A 589 8.98 8.99 -19.17
C GLY A 589 8.63 7.58 -18.70
N LYS A 590 9.41 7.00 -17.80
CA LYS A 590 9.13 5.68 -17.23
C LYS A 590 7.89 5.71 -16.34
N ARG A 591 7.67 6.77 -15.56
CA ARG A 591 6.44 6.99 -14.79
C ARG A 591 5.22 7.16 -15.69
N ASP A 592 5.35 7.90 -16.81
CA ASP A 592 4.29 8.03 -17.81
C ASP A 592 3.89 6.68 -18.40
N LEU A 593 4.86 5.81 -18.67
CA LEU A 593 4.61 4.45 -19.15
C LEU A 593 3.88 3.59 -18.11
N PHE A 594 4.21 3.70 -16.82
CA PHE A 594 3.46 3.03 -15.75
C PHE A 594 2.04 3.58 -15.63
N ASN A 595 1.86 4.90 -15.77
CA ASN A 595 0.51 5.48 -15.81
C ASN A 595 -0.31 4.88 -16.96
N ALA A 596 0.24 4.82 -18.16
CA ALA A 596 -0.42 4.22 -19.32
C ALA A 596 -0.72 2.73 -19.09
N LEU A 597 0.27 1.95 -18.66
CA LEU A 597 0.14 0.50 -18.42
C LEU A 597 -0.97 0.19 -17.41
N TYR A 598 -1.07 0.98 -16.33
CA TYR A 598 -2.03 0.75 -15.25
C TYR A 598 -3.38 1.45 -15.47
N GLY A 599 -3.52 2.24 -16.53
CA GLY A 599 -4.76 2.97 -16.82
C GLY A 599 -5.05 4.09 -15.81
N VAL A 600 -4.02 4.71 -15.23
CA VAL A 600 -4.14 5.75 -14.20
C VAL A 600 -3.58 7.08 -14.69
N PRO A 601 -4.19 8.23 -14.29
CA PRO A 601 -3.78 9.53 -14.79
C PRO A 601 -2.48 10.04 -14.13
N PRO A 602 -1.80 11.02 -14.75
CA PRO A 602 -0.57 11.57 -14.23
C PRO A 602 -0.81 12.58 -13.12
N MET A 603 0.25 12.84 -12.34
CA MET A 603 0.29 13.87 -11.31
C MET A 603 1.48 14.80 -11.51
N TYR A 604 1.28 16.11 -11.35
CA TYR A 604 2.31 17.11 -11.50
C TYR A 604 2.33 18.08 -10.31
N VAL A 605 3.53 18.37 -9.83
CA VAL A 605 3.78 19.41 -8.83
C VAL A 605 4.71 20.43 -9.43
N VAL A 606 4.23 21.66 -9.62
CA VAL A 606 4.96 22.75 -10.26
C VAL A 606 4.94 24.02 -9.42
N ARG A 607 5.77 24.98 -9.81
CA ARG A 607 5.80 26.34 -9.28
C ARG A 607 5.66 27.33 -10.44
N PRO A 608 5.14 28.54 -10.22
CA PRO A 608 5.07 29.54 -11.26
C PRO A 608 6.42 29.83 -11.91
N ASP A 609 7.51 29.86 -11.14
CA ASP A 609 8.86 30.15 -11.63
C ASP A 609 9.50 29.01 -12.45
N ASN A 610 9.01 27.77 -12.31
CA ASN A 610 9.53 26.65 -13.10
C ASN A 610 8.55 26.17 -14.18
N TRP A 611 7.36 26.79 -14.32
CA TRP A 611 6.35 26.41 -15.28
C TRP A 611 6.88 26.40 -16.72
N ALA A 612 7.54 27.48 -17.14
CA ALA A 612 8.10 27.61 -18.50
C ALA A 612 9.08 26.46 -18.82
N ARG A 613 9.82 25.95 -17.82
CA ARG A 613 10.76 24.84 -18.00
C ARG A 613 10.07 23.51 -18.27
N PHE A 614 8.91 23.28 -17.65
CA PHE A 614 8.28 21.94 -17.65
C PHE A 614 7.03 21.84 -18.54
N ARG A 615 6.42 22.96 -18.95
CA ARG A 615 5.11 22.99 -19.61
C ARG A 615 5.00 22.05 -20.82
N GLU A 616 5.93 22.09 -21.75
CA GLU A 616 5.88 21.26 -22.96
C GLU A 616 5.99 19.76 -22.63
N ARG A 617 6.81 19.42 -21.66
CA ARG A 617 6.96 18.04 -21.22
C ARG A 617 5.73 17.55 -20.44
N ILE A 618 5.07 18.41 -19.68
CA ILE A 618 3.78 18.12 -19.02
C ILE A 618 2.72 17.83 -20.08
N PHE A 619 2.63 18.62 -21.14
CA PHE A 619 1.68 18.37 -22.22
C PHE A 619 1.96 17.05 -22.96
N ALA A 620 3.23 16.73 -23.21
CA ALA A 620 3.63 15.45 -23.78
C ALA A 620 3.29 14.27 -22.87
N SER A 621 3.58 14.37 -21.57
CA SER A 621 3.27 13.37 -20.53
C SER A 621 1.76 13.13 -20.41
N TYR A 622 0.95 14.19 -20.38
CA TYR A 622 -0.51 14.10 -20.36
C TYR A 622 -1.05 13.30 -21.54
N ARG A 623 -0.55 13.55 -22.76
CA ARG A 623 -0.96 12.81 -23.97
C ARG A 623 -0.63 11.33 -23.95
N VAL A 624 0.35 10.90 -23.18
CA VAL A 624 0.69 9.47 -22.99
C VAL A 624 -0.27 8.78 -22.02
N ALA A 625 -0.54 9.39 -20.86
CA ALA A 625 -1.20 8.72 -19.74
C ALA A 625 -2.71 9.00 -19.67
N ALA A 626 -3.15 10.25 -19.85
CA ALA A 626 -4.52 10.64 -19.59
C ALA A 626 -5.56 9.99 -20.53
N PRO A 627 -5.31 9.81 -21.83
CA PRO A 627 -6.28 9.16 -22.72
C PRO A 627 -6.61 7.72 -22.31
N VAL A 628 -5.60 6.94 -21.89
CA VAL A 628 -5.80 5.57 -21.39
C VAL A 628 -6.61 5.60 -20.10
N ALA A 629 -6.20 6.43 -19.15
CA ALA A 629 -6.87 6.56 -17.87
C ALA A 629 -8.34 7.00 -18.02
N LYS A 630 -8.63 7.88 -18.99
CA LYS A 630 -9.99 8.29 -19.32
C LYS A 630 -10.81 7.15 -19.90
N LEU A 631 -10.22 6.39 -20.82
CA LEU A 631 -10.87 5.30 -21.53
C LEU A 631 -11.22 4.14 -20.57
N THR A 632 -10.31 3.79 -19.67
CA THR A 632 -10.42 2.60 -18.80
C THR A 632 -10.99 2.89 -17.41
N ALA A 633 -11.25 4.16 -17.04
CA ALA A 633 -11.57 4.60 -15.67
C ALA A 633 -12.68 3.80 -14.97
N GLN A 634 -13.68 3.30 -15.72
CA GLN A 634 -14.80 2.53 -15.19
C GLN A 634 -14.69 1.04 -15.45
N SER A 635 -13.58 0.59 -16.05
CA SER A 635 -13.36 -0.79 -16.47
C SER A 635 -12.52 -1.56 -15.45
N GLU A 636 -12.83 -2.82 -15.21
CA GLU A 636 -11.97 -3.69 -14.39
C GLU A 636 -10.69 -4.03 -15.17
N MET A 637 -9.51 -3.92 -14.52
CA MET A 637 -8.29 -4.53 -15.06
C MET A 637 -8.38 -6.06 -14.88
N THR A 638 -8.60 -6.79 -15.97
CA THR A 638 -8.79 -8.23 -15.95
C THR A 638 -7.52 -9.05 -16.08
N GLY A 639 -6.45 -8.43 -16.58
CA GLY A 639 -5.18 -9.13 -16.78
C GLY A 639 -3.96 -8.23 -16.81
N HIS A 640 -2.82 -8.82 -16.48
CA HIS A 640 -1.49 -8.25 -16.63
C HIS A 640 -0.53 -9.36 -17.06
N ARG A 641 0.19 -9.13 -18.17
CA ARG A 641 1.15 -10.07 -18.75
C ARG A 641 2.53 -9.45 -18.83
N ILE A 642 3.54 -10.24 -18.57
CA ILE A 642 4.95 -9.88 -18.70
C ILE A 642 5.48 -10.65 -19.92
N LEU A 643 5.62 -9.95 -21.04
CA LEU A 643 5.82 -10.56 -22.36
C LEU A 643 7.28 -10.97 -22.66
N THR A 644 8.23 -10.49 -21.83
CA THR A 644 9.66 -10.79 -22.01
C THR A 644 10.30 -11.29 -20.72
N ALA A 645 11.33 -12.13 -20.83
CA ALA A 645 12.03 -12.72 -19.68
C ALA A 645 12.72 -11.67 -18.80
N ASP A 646 13.20 -10.58 -19.39
CA ASP A 646 13.76 -9.42 -18.68
C ASP A 646 12.70 -8.49 -18.09
N ARG A 647 11.40 -8.80 -18.29
CA ARG A 647 10.22 -8.08 -17.79
C ARG A 647 10.04 -6.67 -18.35
N THR A 648 10.77 -6.29 -19.37
CA THR A 648 10.75 -4.94 -19.92
C THR A 648 9.53 -4.68 -20.81
N VAL A 649 8.87 -5.69 -21.38
CA VAL A 649 7.65 -5.53 -22.15
C VAL A 649 6.48 -6.13 -21.36
N GLN A 650 5.51 -5.28 -21.06
CA GLN A 650 4.34 -5.66 -20.24
C GLN A 650 3.05 -5.22 -20.92
N GLN A 651 1.98 -5.95 -20.66
CA GLN A 651 0.65 -5.68 -21.20
C GLN A 651 -0.42 -5.79 -20.13
N THR A 652 -1.34 -4.84 -20.09
CA THR A 652 -2.59 -4.93 -19.30
C THR A 652 -3.80 -5.13 -20.20
N VAL A 653 -4.83 -5.73 -19.64
CA VAL A 653 -6.11 -6.01 -20.28
C VAL A 653 -7.23 -5.53 -19.39
N PHE A 654 -8.20 -4.82 -19.97
CA PHE A 654 -9.37 -4.31 -19.27
C PHE A 654 -10.66 -5.01 -19.77
N ALA A 655 -11.71 -5.00 -18.95
CA ALA A 655 -12.95 -5.73 -19.20
C ALA A 655 -13.69 -5.26 -20.46
N ASP A 656 -13.51 -4.01 -20.87
CA ASP A 656 -14.05 -3.41 -22.11
C ASP A 656 -13.28 -3.82 -23.39
N GLY A 657 -12.25 -4.67 -23.24
CA GLY A 657 -11.42 -5.17 -24.34
C GLY A 657 -10.21 -4.29 -24.65
N VAL A 658 -10.03 -3.16 -23.96
CA VAL A 658 -8.83 -2.32 -24.10
C VAL A 658 -7.61 -3.10 -23.65
N ARG A 659 -6.54 -3.03 -24.44
CA ARG A 659 -5.21 -3.57 -24.14
C ARG A 659 -4.19 -2.48 -24.24
N VAL A 660 -3.28 -2.44 -23.28
CA VAL A 660 -2.17 -1.49 -23.26
C VAL A 660 -0.87 -2.26 -23.15
N THR A 661 -0.04 -2.19 -24.18
CA THR A 661 1.31 -2.80 -24.18
C THR A 661 2.35 -1.70 -24.06
N VAL A 662 3.30 -1.87 -23.14
CA VAL A 662 4.36 -0.91 -22.85
C VAL A 662 5.72 -1.58 -23.01
N ASN A 663 6.66 -0.87 -23.61
CA ASN A 663 8.06 -1.28 -23.73
C ASN A 663 8.96 -0.36 -22.87
N PHE A 664 9.36 -0.84 -21.68
CA PHE A 664 10.33 -0.18 -20.81
C PHE A 664 11.78 -0.41 -21.23
N GLY A 665 12.00 -1.36 -22.16
CA GLY A 665 13.32 -1.79 -22.59
C GLY A 665 14.05 -0.76 -23.45
N LYS A 666 15.32 -1.03 -23.73
CA LYS A 666 16.17 -0.19 -24.59
C LYS A 666 16.12 -0.58 -26.06
N ALA A 667 15.59 -1.76 -26.39
CA ALA A 667 15.42 -2.26 -27.74
C ALA A 667 13.94 -2.24 -28.15
N ASP A 668 13.68 -2.11 -29.44
CA ASP A 668 12.35 -2.25 -30.01
C ASP A 668 11.84 -3.70 -29.84
N TYR A 669 10.55 -3.88 -29.67
CA TYR A 669 9.90 -5.18 -29.49
C TYR A 669 8.98 -5.48 -30.66
N ALA A 670 9.21 -6.61 -31.32
CA ALA A 670 8.31 -7.10 -32.37
C ALA A 670 7.12 -7.82 -31.76
N MET A 671 5.94 -7.25 -31.93
CA MET A 671 4.68 -7.85 -31.45
C MET A 671 4.23 -8.99 -32.37
N PRO A 672 3.43 -9.94 -31.86
CA PRO A 672 2.97 -11.10 -32.65
C PRO A 672 2.19 -10.75 -33.94
N ASP A 673 1.56 -9.56 -33.98
CA ASP A 673 0.82 -9.05 -35.14
C ASP A 673 1.70 -8.32 -36.19
N GLY A 674 3.03 -8.34 -35.99
CA GLY A 674 4.00 -7.67 -36.85
C GLY A 674 4.24 -6.19 -36.54
N PHE A 675 3.52 -5.59 -35.56
CA PHE A 675 3.78 -4.23 -35.12
C PHE A 675 5.11 -4.16 -34.35
N VAL A 676 5.90 -3.12 -34.59
CA VAL A 676 7.14 -2.85 -33.84
C VAL A 676 6.87 -1.81 -32.77
N LEU A 677 6.83 -2.24 -31.51
CA LEU A 677 6.68 -1.38 -30.35
C LEU A 677 8.06 -0.81 -29.97
N ARG A 678 8.27 0.47 -30.26
CA ARG A 678 9.54 1.13 -30.02
C ARG A 678 9.91 1.17 -28.53
N SER A 679 11.19 1.20 -28.25
CA SER A 679 11.73 1.46 -26.92
C SER A 679 11.13 2.73 -26.31
N GLY A 680 10.73 2.66 -25.04
CA GLY A 680 10.17 3.80 -24.30
C GLY A 680 8.77 4.26 -24.76
N THR A 681 7.99 3.39 -25.44
CA THR A 681 6.65 3.73 -25.93
C THR A 681 5.58 2.76 -25.45
N SER A 682 4.33 3.12 -25.68
CA SER A 682 3.15 2.30 -25.44
C SER A 682 2.28 2.17 -26.69
N ARG A 683 1.50 1.08 -26.74
CA ARG A 683 0.45 0.86 -27.76
C ARG A 683 -0.87 0.57 -27.05
N ILE A 684 -1.93 1.22 -27.51
CA ILE A 684 -3.30 1.03 -27.02
C ILE A 684 -4.09 0.36 -28.15
N GLU A 685 -4.81 -0.72 -27.82
CA GLU A 685 -5.62 -1.50 -28.75
C GLU A 685 -7.02 -1.69 -28.16
N GLY A 686 -8.02 -1.94 -29.03
CA GLY A 686 -9.40 -2.21 -28.63
C GLY A 686 -10.18 -0.95 -28.18
N ALA A 687 -9.64 0.26 -28.32
CA ALA A 687 -10.41 1.48 -28.14
C ALA A 687 -11.43 1.59 -29.28
N LYS A 688 -12.75 1.60 -28.92
CA LYS A 688 -13.85 1.83 -29.88
C LYS A 688 -14.03 3.31 -30.14
#